data_e55945eb355d9d7bd96b299cd06b17c3
#
_entry.id   e55945eb355d9d7bd96b299cd06b17c3
#
_cell.length_a   1.000
_cell.length_b   1.000
_cell.length_c   1.000
_cell.angle_alpha   90.00
_cell.angle_beta   90.00
_cell.angle_gamma   90.00
#
_symmetry.space_group_name_H-M   'P 1'
#
loop_
_entity.id
_entity.type
_entity.pdbx_description
1 polymer ?
#
loop_
_entity_poly.entity_id
_entity_poly.type
_entity_poly.pdbx_seq_one_letter_code
_entity_poly.pdbx_strand_id
1 'polypeptide(L)'
;APREVEGVARDLRERARDVAAGVGAAEVDCLHLLIAMSRVRASAAHQLLSACGLQLASLRNVALSYFTARMPRRLKEVQSVKVIPGPASPPAGPPRAPEARDLGPAAAPEPETEALERAFDDPERASPTPAPPPEPAPAQPPAPTPAKAAGRPARLSSPHALDPREFPWLSQLGRNLTELAALGKLDPLVGREREVEEVIDVLGKRRTNNPLLVGEPGVGKTALVEGVAQRLFASPASRGRVLVELDMASVVAGTQLRGAFSEKLLGIKEEVRNAGGRVVVFIDEIHTLIGAGATGEGPQDAANELKAALARGEFPCIGATTHDEYRLHLQKDAALERRFAPILLREPTVDDTVRILEGLRSRYERHHAVRFDPGALEAAASLTARYVTDRFLPDKAVAALDLAGSRARRQGTATVTALEVARVVAQMAGIPESRLSATDQERIRGLEASLCERVFGHPEAISRLAAVLKRNFAGFASRRPMGSFLLLGPSGVGKTELGRALSVALYGSRDALIQLDMSECAEATGVARLVGAAPGYVGHGEGGQLTEAVRRRPASVVLLDEIEKAHNDVLMLLLQVLEEGRLTDGRGRQVDFSGTVVLLTSNLGAEAARTGGPLGFGAARSSPAGERALTLARSALPAELWNRLDERLVLAPLSRPDLARVARLLLAESSRRLEEERRIRFTATEAAVDHLLEEGARDPALGARPLRGTIERLVEAPLADRILSGEVRPGAAVSVDFASGALSFRVTVR
;
A
#
# COMPACT_ATOMS: atom_id res chain seq x y z
N ALA A 1 0.83 -41.35 15.60
CA ALA A 1 0.94 -40.05 14.90
C ALA A 1 0.97 -40.15 13.35
N PRO A 2 1.88 -40.95 12.66
CA PRO A 2 1.86 -40.97 11.19
C PRO A 2 0.57 -41.58 10.58
N ARG A 3 0.04 -42.64 11.16
CA ARG A 3 -1.18 -43.33 10.68
C ARG A 3 -2.45 -42.51 10.86
N GLU A 4 -2.52 -41.67 11.88
CA GLU A 4 -3.65 -40.74 12.08
C GLU A 4 -3.65 -39.60 11.06
N VAL A 5 -2.49 -39.06 10.72
CA VAL A 5 -2.36 -38.02 9.67
C VAL A 5 -2.73 -38.55 8.30
N GLU A 6 -2.35 -39.80 7.98
CA GLU A 6 -2.76 -40.47 6.73
C GLU A 6 -4.27 -40.72 6.69
N GLY A 7 -4.90 -41.06 7.80
CA GLY A 7 -6.34 -41.24 7.92
C GLY A 7 -7.10 -39.93 7.63
N VAL A 8 -6.70 -38.83 8.27
CA VAL A 8 -7.31 -37.50 8.06
C VAL A 8 -7.09 -36.99 6.62
N ALA A 9 -5.92 -37.23 6.05
CA ALA A 9 -5.64 -36.85 4.66
C ALA A 9 -6.48 -37.65 3.65
N ARG A 10 -6.77 -38.92 3.94
CA ARG A 10 -7.66 -39.75 3.13
C ARG A 10 -9.10 -39.23 3.21
N ASP A 11 -9.60 -38.99 4.40
CA ASP A 11 -10.96 -38.45 4.64
C ASP A 11 -11.16 -37.11 3.95
N LEU A 12 -10.16 -36.19 4.01
CA LEU A 12 -10.20 -34.92 3.29
C LEU A 12 -10.30 -35.09 1.76
N ARG A 13 -9.53 -36.02 1.18
CA ARG A 13 -9.57 -36.30 -0.27
C ARG A 13 -10.90 -36.91 -0.70
N GLU A 14 -11.44 -37.80 0.11
CA GLU A 14 -12.71 -38.48 -0.15
C GLU A 14 -13.86 -37.46 -0.14
N ARG A 15 -13.94 -36.64 0.91
CA ARG A 15 -14.94 -35.55 1.01
C ARG A 15 -14.78 -34.47 -0.06
N ALA A 16 -13.56 -34.16 -0.50
CA ALA A 16 -13.37 -33.24 -1.60
C ALA A 16 -13.88 -33.79 -2.94
N ARG A 17 -13.79 -35.13 -3.15
CA ARG A 17 -14.39 -35.79 -4.30
C ARG A 17 -15.91 -35.80 -4.22
N ASP A 18 -16.48 -36.03 -3.04
CA ASP A 18 -17.93 -36.00 -2.83
C ASP A 18 -18.49 -34.60 -3.12
N VAL A 19 -17.79 -33.55 -2.68
CA VAL A 19 -18.16 -32.17 -3.00
C VAL A 19 -18.07 -31.89 -4.50
N ALA A 20 -17.02 -32.35 -5.18
CA ALA A 20 -16.86 -32.19 -6.62
C ALA A 20 -17.97 -32.90 -7.39
N ALA A 21 -18.29 -34.15 -7.00
CA ALA A 21 -19.39 -34.91 -7.58
C ALA A 21 -20.75 -34.23 -7.35
N GLY A 22 -20.97 -33.67 -6.16
CA GLY A 22 -22.21 -32.97 -5.79
C GLY A 22 -22.45 -31.67 -6.56
N VAL A 23 -21.39 -31.01 -7.06
CA VAL A 23 -21.49 -29.81 -7.90
C VAL A 23 -21.32 -30.09 -9.39
N GLY A 24 -21.21 -31.36 -9.78
CA GLY A 24 -21.07 -31.78 -11.18
C GLY A 24 -19.71 -31.50 -11.80
N ALA A 25 -18.67 -31.33 -10.98
CA ALA A 25 -17.30 -31.10 -11.45
C ALA A 25 -16.61 -32.42 -11.79
N ALA A 26 -15.90 -32.45 -12.92
CA ALA A 26 -15.16 -33.64 -13.38
C ALA A 26 -13.87 -33.89 -12.60
N GLU A 27 -13.29 -32.83 -12.01
CA GLU A 27 -12.03 -32.87 -11.27
C GLU A 27 -12.13 -32.07 -9.95
N VAL A 28 -11.34 -32.49 -8.95
CA VAL A 28 -11.26 -31.82 -7.66
C VAL A 28 -10.31 -30.62 -7.75
N ASP A 29 -10.79 -29.42 -7.49
CA ASP A 29 -9.98 -28.21 -7.42
C ASP A 29 -9.74 -27.71 -5.97
N CYS A 30 -9.07 -26.56 -5.84
CA CYS A 30 -8.75 -25.96 -4.54
C CYS A 30 -9.98 -25.60 -3.70
N LEU A 31 -11.11 -25.22 -4.34
CA LEU A 31 -12.33 -24.83 -3.63
C LEU A 31 -13.04 -26.05 -3.05
N HIS A 32 -13.05 -27.18 -3.73
CA HIS A 32 -13.57 -28.44 -3.21
C HIS A 32 -12.77 -28.89 -1.98
N LEU A 33 -11.42 -28.76 -2.02
CA LEU A 33 -10.56 -29.02 -0.87
C LEU A 33 -10.83 -28.07 0.29
N LEU A 34 -11.03 -26.77 0.02
CA LEU A 34 -11.34 -25.76 1.05
C LEU A 34 -12.67 -26.07 1.76
N ILE A 35 -13.69 -26.49 1.01
CA ILE A 35 -14.98 -26.92 1.56
C ILE A 35 -14.80 -28.17 2.43
N ALA A 36 -14.04 -29.18 1.97
CA ALA A 36 -13.73 -30.36 2.74
C ALA A 36 -12.97 -30.05 4.03
N MET A 37 -11.94 -29.19 3.99
CA MET A 37 -11.18 -28.72 5.14
C MET A 37 -12.06 -28.01 6.17
N SER A 38 -13.05 -27.23 5.73
CA SER A 38 -14.00 -26.56 6.62
C SER A 38 -14.96 -27.52 7.33
N ARG A 39 -15.09 -28.78 6.88
CA ARG A 39 -16.00 -29.80 7.44
C ARG A 39 -15.30 -30.81 8.32
N VAL A 40 -14.04 -31.16 8.04
CA VAL A 40 -13.31 -32.20 8.80
C VAL A 40 -12.73 -31.56 10.08
N ARG A 41 -13.48 -31.63 11.18
CA ARG A 41 -13.10 -31.03 12.48
C ARG A 41 -11.77 -31.54 13.02
N ALA A 42 -11.39 -32.77 12.71
CA ALA A 42 -10.13 -33.38 13.12
C ALA A 42 -8.90 -32.85 12.34
N SER A 43 -9.10 -32.08 11.25
CA SER A 43 -7.99 -31.54 10.45
C SER A 43 -7.37 -30.32 11.10
N ALA A 44 -6.05 -30.22 11.05
CA ALA A 44 -5.33 -29.01 11.48
C ALA A 44 -5.80 -27.75 10.71
N ALA A 45 -6.20 -27.91 9.44
CA ALA A 45 -6.75 -26.83 8.63
C ALA A 45 -8.08 -26.28 9.20
N HIS A 46 -8.99 -27.15 9.67
CA HIS A 46 -10.23 -26.72 10.32
C HIS A 46 -9.94 -25.93 11.60
N GLN A 47 -9.01 -26.41 12.41
CA GLN A 47 -8.62 -25.75 13.67
C GLN A 47 -7.98 -24.40 13.40
N LEU A 48 -7.09 -24.28 12.42
CA LEU A 48 -6.47 -23.02 12.00
C LEU A 48 -7.50 -22.02 11.46
N LEU A 49 -8.39 -22.42 10.57
CA LEU A 49 -9.45 -21.56 10.05
C LEU A 49 -10.39 -21.05 11.16
N SER A 50 -10.71 -21.90 12.13
CA SER A 50 -11.51 -21.53 13.31
C SER A 50 -10.75 -20.58 14.25
N ALA A 51 -9.46 -20.81 14.46
CA ALA A 51 -8.60 -19.96 15.30
C ALA A 51 -8.37 -18.56 14.71
N CYS A 52 -8.43 -18.44 13.37
CA CYS A 52 -8.40 -17.15 12.67
C CYS A 52 -9.71 -16.35 12.77
N GLY A 53 -10.70 -16.83 13.50
CA GLY A 53 -12.00 -16.14 13.67
C GLY A 53 -12.90 -16.17 12.43
N LEU A 54 -12.60 -17.02 11.44
CA LEU A 54 -13.40 -17.14 10.22
C LEU A 54 -14.70 -17.91 10.49
N GLN A 55 -15.81 -17.36 10.03
CA GLN A 55 -17.09 -18.06 10.04
C GLN A 55 -17.10 -19.14 8.94
N LEU A 56 -16.81 -20.38 9.31
CA LEU A 56 -16.68 -21.51 8.38
C LEU A 56 -17.94 -21.78 7.55
N ALA A 57 -19.13 -21.48 8.07
CA ALA A 57 -20.39 -21.55 7.32
C ALA A 57 -20.43 -20.53 6.18
N SER A 58 -20.05 -19.29 6.44
CA SER A 58 -19.97 -18.24 5.42
C SER A 58 -18.91 -18.56 4.36
N LEU A 59 -17.76 -19.08 4.77
CA LEU A 59 -16.70 -19.52 3.85
C LEU A 59 -17.20 -20.61 2.90
N ARG A 60 -17.94 -21.61 3.42
CA ARG A 60 -18.54 -22.69 2.60
C ARG A 60 -19.57 -22.14 1.62
N ASN A 61 -20.47 -21.27 2.05
CA ASN A 61 -21.52 -20.70 1.21
C ASN A 61 -20.91 -19.88 0.06
N VAL A 62 -19.87 -19.11 0.35
CA VAL A 62 -19.13 -18.37 -0.68
C VAL A 62 -18.45 -19.32 -1.68
N ALA A 63 -17.79 -20.38 -1.21
CA ALA A 63 -17.15 -21.37 -2.07
C ALA A 63 -18.17 -22.16 -2.91
N LEU A 64 -19.32 -22.51 -2.36
CA LEU A 64 -20.41 -23.20 -3.09
C LEU A 64 -21.09 -22.28 -4.12
N SER A 65 -21.26 -20.98 -3.79
CA SER A 65 -21.84 -20.02 -4.75
C SER A 65 -20.98 -19.83 -5.99
N TYR A 66 -19.68 -20.12 -5.91
CA TYR A 66 -18.78 -20.13 -7.06
C TYR A 66 -19.19 -21.17 -8.09
N PHE A 67 -19.49 -22.39 -7.68
CA PHE A 67 -19.87 -23.50 -8.57
C PHE A 67 -21.28 -23.35 -9.14
N THR A 68 -22.19 -22.69 -8.42
CA THR A 68 -23.59 -22.51 -8.84
C THR A 68 -23.81 -21.29 -9.73
N ALA A 69 -22.75 -20.57 -10.16
CA ALA A 69 -22.79 -19.34 -10.93
C ALA A 69 -23.63 -18.20 -10.27
N ARG A 70 -24.05 -18.34 -9.02
CA ARG A 70 -24.77 -17.32 -8.21
C ARG A 70 -23.82 -16.50 -7.37
N MET A 71 -22.64 -16.15 -7.92
CA MET A 71 -21.65 -15.34 -7.21
C MET A 71 -22.14 -13.91 -6.96
N PRO A 72 -21.89 -13.34 -5.76
CA PRO A 72 -21.96 -11.91 -5.56
C PRO A 72 -21.03 -11.18 -6.54
N ARG A 73 -21.48 -10.07 -7.14
CA ARG A 73 -20.73 -9.31 -8.15
C ARG A 73 -19.27 -9.00 -7.77
N ARG A 74 -19.00 -8.78 -6.49
CA ARG A 74 -17.64 -8.50 -5.96
C ARG A 74 -16.63 -9.66 -6.13
N LEU A 75 -17.09 -10.89 -6.22
CA LEU A 75 -16.19 -12.05 -6.41
C LEU A 75 -15.98 -12.40 -7.90
N LYS A 76 -16.83 -11.89 -8.80
CA LYS A 76 -16.64 -12.06 -10.26
C LYS A 76 -15.44 -11.26 -10.80
N GLU A 77 -15.06 -10.17 -10.12
CA GLU A 77 -13.92 -9.34 -10.51
C GLU A 77 -12.55 -10.01 -10.21
N VAL A 78 -12.52 -11.00 -9.31
CA VAL A 78 -11.28 -11.74 -8.95
C VAL A 78 -10.94 -12.84 -9.98
N GLN A 79 -11.80 -13.13 -10.93
CA GLN A 79 -11.57 -14.18 -11.95
C GLN A 79 -10.51 -13.84 -13.03
N SER A 80 -9.93 -12.63 -13.01
CA SER A 80 -8.92 -12.21 -13.99
C SER A 80 -7.46 -12.54 -13.64
N VAL A 81 -7.19 -13.28 -12.57
CA VAL A 81 -5.84 -13.77 -12.30
C VAL A 81 -5.54 -14.89 -13.29
N LYS A 82 -4.78 -14.57 -14.34
CA LYS A 82 -4.26 -15.55 -15.32
C LYS A 82 -3.46 -16.63 -14.58
N VAL A 83 -3.97 -17.83 -14.60
CA VAL A 83 -3.20 -19.03 -14.25
C VAL A 83 -2.07 -19.16 -15.29
N ILE A 84 -0.84 -19.17 -14.84
CA ILE A 84 0.34 -19.42 -15.67
C ILE A 84 0.23 -20.86 -16.17
N PRO A 85 0.19 -21.15 -17.49
CA PRO A 85 0.12 -22.52 -17.98
C PRO A 85 1.45 -23.23 -17.74
N GLY A 86 1.39 -24.40 -17.14
CA GLY A 86 2.49 -25.35 -17.15
C GLY A 86 2.77 -25.90 -18.56
N PRO A 87 3.93 -26.57 -18.79
CA PRO A 87 4.39 -26.93 -20.14
C PRO A 87 3.42 -27.87 -20.85
N ALA A 88 3.14 -27.53 -22.11
CA ALA A 88 2.18 -28.18 -22.97
C ALA A 88 2.57 -29.65 -23.36
N SER A 89 1.61 -30.54 -23.26
CA SER A 89 1.60 -31.82 -23.97
C SER A 89 1.04 -31.67 -25.40
N PRO A 90 1.47 -32.49 -26.38
CA PRO A 90 1.20 -32.23 -27.79
C PRO A 90 -0.26 -32.50 -28.22
N PRO A 91 -0.71 -31.94 -29.36
CA PRO A 91 -2.11 -31.83 -29.70
C PRO A 91 -2.74 -33.11 -30.27
N ALA A 92 -3.92 -33.45 -29.75
CA ALA A 92 -4.84 -34.37 -30.37
C ALA A 92 -5.84 -33.61 -31.25
N GLY A 93 -6.16 -34.18 -32.41
CA GLY A 93 -6.94 -33.58 -33.48
C GLY A 93 -8.42 -33.30 -33.15
N PRO A 94 -9.14 -32.56 -34.00
CA PRO A 94 -10.43 -32.00 -33.69
C PRO A 94 -11.59 -32.98 -33.74
N PRO A 95 -12.55 -32.97 -32.81
CA PRO A 95 -13.81 -33.68 -32.97
C PRO A 95 -14.88 -32.82 -33.67
N ARG A 96 -15.66 -33.49 -34.49
CA ARG A 96 -16.79 -32.96 -35.28
C ARG A 96 -17.94 -32.47 -34.36
N ALA A 97 -18.58 -31.39 -34.80
CA ALA A 97 -19.82 -30.89 -34.24
C ALA A 97 -21.02 -31.84 -34.48
N PRO A 98 -21.95 -31.96 -33.54
CA PRO A 98 -23.29 -32.45 -33.82
C PRO A 98 -24.32 -31.34 -33.98
N GLU A 99 -25.24 -31.61 -34.89
CA GLU A 99 -26.35 -30.79 -35.37
C GLU A 99 -27.39 -30.44 -34.29
N ALA A 100 -27.98 -29.26 -34.45
CA ALA A 100 -29.09 -28.77 -33.70
C ALA A 100 -30.38 -29.60 -33.88
N ARG A 101 -31.06 -29.96 -32.82
CA ARG A 101 -32.47 -30.36 -32.83
C ARG A 101 -33.28 -29.41 -31.93
N ASP A 102 -34.22 -28.76 -32.57
CA ASP A 102 -35.30 -27.96 -32.03
C ASP A 102 -36.19 -28.78 -31.09
N LEU A 103 -36.42 -28.31 -29.86
CA LEU A 103 -37.54 -28.72 -29.02
C LEU A 103 -38.04 -27.53 -28.18
N GLY A 104 -39.30 -27.27 -28.29
CA GLY A 104 -40.08 -26.16 -27.76
C GLY A 104 -40.17 -26.04 -26.22
N PRO A 105 -40.93 -25.06 -25.71
CA PRO A 105 -40.79 -24.58 -24.32
C PRO A 105 -41.44 -25.52 -23.32
N ALA A 106 -40.67 -25.94 -22.33
CA ALA A 106 -41.19 -26.69 -21.15
C ALA A 106 -40.89 -25.92 -19.85
N ALA A 107 -41.87 -26.03 -18.95
CA ALA A 107 -42.11 -25.35 -17.69
C ALA A 107 -40.88 -25.22 -16.77
N ALA A 108 -40.89 -24.15 -15.95
CA ALA A 108 -39.89 -23.85 -14.93
C ALA A 108 -39.90 -24.93 -13.81
N PRO A 109 -38.75 -25.43 -13.38
CA PRO A 109 -38.67 -26.23 -12.16
C PRO A 109 -38.39 -25.34 -10.94
N GLU A 110 -39.05 -25.69 -9.87
CA GLU A 110 -38.87 -25.16 -8.52
C GLU A 110 -37.48 -25.48 -7.92
N PRO A 111 -37.02 -24.81 -6.85
CA PRO A 111 -35.61 -24.70 -6.55
C PRO A 111 -35.04 -25.97 -5.87
N GLU A 112 -34.13 -26.63 -6.56
CA GLU A 112 -33.30 -27.75 -6.06
C GLU A 112 -32.32 -27.38 -4.91
N THR A 113 -32.35 -26.17 -4.40
CA THR A 113 -31.44 -25.71 -3.32
C THR A 113 -31.75 -26.34 -1.98
N GLU A 114 -33.03 -26.67 -1.68
CA GLU A 114 -33.40 -27.34 -0.42
C GLU A 114 -33.03 -28.82 -0.40
N ALA A 115 -32.99 -29.47 -1.55
CA ALA A 115 -32.60 -30.89 -1.65
C ALA A 115 -31.07 -31.10 -1.46
N LEU A 116 -30.26 -30.15 -1.89
CA LEU A 116 -28.82 -30.21 -1.69
C LEU A 116 -28.41 -29.93 -0.23
N GLU A 117 -29.15 -29.05 0.47
CA GLU A 117 -28.90 -28.81 1.90
C GLU A 117 -29.28 -30.02 2.77
N ARG A 118 -30.35 -30.75 2.43
CA ARG A 118 -30.81 -31.95 3.17
C ARG A 118 -29.88 -33.17 2.99
N ALA A 119 -29.22 -33.28 1.87
CA ALA A 119 -28.27 -34.38 1.62
C ALA A 119 -26.96 -34.27 2.40
N PHE A 120 -26.71 -33.11 2.99
CA PHE A 120 -25.42 -32.81 3.62
C PHE A 120 -25.49 -32.58 5.15
N ASP A 121 -26.67 -32.56 5.79
CA ASP A 121 -26.84 -32.23 7.21
C ASP A 121 -27.30 -33.39 8.10
N ASP A 122 -27.09 -34.66 7.75
CA ASP A 122 -27.46 -35.79 8.62
C ASP A 122 -26.30 -36.06 9.64
N PRO A 123 -26.49 -35.72 10.93
CA PRO A 123 -25.52 -36.01 11.98
C PRO A 123 -25.66 -37.45 12.46
N GLU A 124 -24.56 -38.16 12.49
CA GLU A 124 -24.41 -39.51 13.06
C GLU A 124 -25.18 -39.71 14.34
N ARG A 125 -26.06 -40.70 14.33
CA ARG A 125 -26.59 -41.36 15.50
C ARG A 125 -25.49 -42.06 16.27
N ALA A 126 -25.02 -41.43 17.32
CA ALA A 126 -24.36 -42.13 18.42
C ALA A 126 -24.91 -41.55 19.74
N SER A 127 -25.73 -42.31 20.42
CA SER A 127 -26.26 -41.98 21.74
C SER A 127 -25.14 -42.03 22.77
N PRO A 128 -24.92 -41.03 23.60
CA PRO A 128 -24.07 -41.16 24.76
C PRO A 128 -24.87 -41.62 25.97
N THR A 129 -24.34 -42.62 26.67
CA THR A 129 -24.72 -43.11 27.98
C THR A 129 -24.73 -41.93 29.00
N PRO A 130 -25.73 -41.85 29.92
CA PRO A 130 -25.82 -40.75 30.87
C PRO A 130 -24.72 -40.85 31.93
N ALA A 131 -24.02 -39.74 32.16
CA ALA A 131 -23.09 -39.55 33.25
C ALA A 131 -23.86 -39.33 34.59
N PRO A 132 -23.28 -39.73 35.72
CA PRO A 132 -23.92 -39.58 37.02
C PRO A 132 -23.99 -38.10 37.47
N PRO A 133 -24.95 -37.74 38.34
CA PRO A 133 -25.19 -36.37 38.76
C PRO A 133 -24.04 -35.81 39.59
N PRO A 134 -23.71 -34.52 39.46
CA PRO A 134 -22.66 -33.88 40.27
C PRO A 134 -23.12 -33.66 41.73
N GLU A 135 -22.19 -33.81 42.64
CA GLU A 135 -22.36 -33.52 44.08
C GLU A 135 -22.69 -32.02 44.31
N PRO A 136 -23.46 -31.70 45.39
CA PRO A 136 -23.86 -30.33 45.64
C PRO A 136 -22.68 -29.48 46.16
N ALA A 137 -22.48 -28.34 45.50
CA ALA A 137 -21.50 -27.34 45.92
C ALA A 137 -21.89 -26.70 47.28
N PRO A 138 -20.91 -26.27 48.11
CA PRO A 138 -21.18 -25.68 49.42
C PRO A 138 -21.91 -24.32 49.28
N ALA A 139 -22.85 -24.11 50.22
CA ALA A 139 -23.71 -22.96 50.30
C ALA A 139 -22.95 -21.63 50.35
N GLN A 140 -23.27 -20.72 49.43
CA GLN A 140 -22.84 -19.32 49.47
C GLN A 140 -23.59 -18.55 50.59
N PRO A 141 -22.91 -17.61 51.28
CA PRO A 141 -23.54 -16.77 52.28
C PRO A 141 -24.61 -15.84 51.63
N PRO A 142 -25.66 -15.46 52.37
CA PRO A 142 -26.79 -14.71 51.85
C PRO A 142 -26.35 -13.32 51.34
N ALA A 143 -26.84 -12.95 50.15
CA ALA A 143 -26.67 -11.65 49.57
C ALA A 143 -27.23 -10.53 50.46
N PRO A 144 -26.56 -9.38 50.56
CA PRO A 144 -27.09 -8.26 51.33
C PRO A 144 -28.34 -7.69 50.68
N THR A 145 -29.36 -7.48 51.49
CA THR A 145 -30.64 -6.85 51.15
C THR A 145 -30.40 -5.49 50.44
N PRO A 146 -31.14 -5.16 49.38
CA PRO A 146 -30.95 -3.88 48.71
C PRO A 146 -31.36 -2.73 49.62
N ALA A 147 -30.39 -1.92 50.02
CA ALA A 147 -30.62 -0.65 50.67
C ALA A 147 -31.45 0.26 49.75
N LYS A 148 -32.53 0.84 50.32
CA LYS A 148 -33.38 1.83 49.66
C LYS A 148 -32.54 2.88 48.95
N ALA A 149 -32.84 3.10 47.70
CA ALA A 149 -32.22 4.07 46.80
C ALA A 149 -32.09 5.43 47.46
N ALA A 150 -30.86 5.76 47.87
CA ALA A 150 -30.46 7.13 48.08
C ALA A 150 -30.51 7.83 46.71
N GLY A 151 -31.10 9.01 46.66
CA GLY A 151 -31.43 9.74 45.46
C GLY A 151 -30.24 9.84 44.49
N ARG A 152 -30.51 9.53 43.23
CA ARG A 152 -29.62 9.84 42.12
C ARG A 152 -29.15 11.31 42.27
N PRO A 153 -27.86 11.58 42.25
CA PRO A 153 -27.42 12.95 42.13
C PRO A 153 -28.10 13.57 40.90
N ALA A 154 -28.77 14.69 41.09
CA ALA A 154 -29.37 15.43 39.99
C ALA A 154 -28.28 15.64 38.93
N ARG A 155 -28.45 15.03 37.77
CA ARG A 155 -27.61 15.36 36.61
C ARG A 155 -27.78 16.83 36.43
N LEU A 156 -26.67 17.61 36.60
CA LEU A 156 -26.58 18.95 36.11
C LEU A 156 -26.84 18.82 34.60
N SER A 157 -28.07 19.08 34.18
CA SER A 157 -28.45 19.08 32.79
C SER A 157 -27.75 20.28 32.15
N SER A 158 -26.66 20.01 31.42
CA SER A 158 -26.07 21.04 30.58
C SER A 158 -27.18 21.57 29.65
N PRO A 159 -27.25 22.89 29.39
CA PRO A 159 -28.23 23.48 28.46
C PRO A 159 -28.08 22.87 27.03
N HIS A 160 -27.03 22.13 26.78
CA HIS A 160 -26.72 21.44 25.52
C HIS A 160 -26.98 19.91 25.58
N ALA A 161 -27.46 19.37 26.69
CA ALA A 161 -27.85 17.97 26.76
C ALA A 161 -29.14 17.73 25.96
N LEU A 162 -29.18 16.63 25.22
CA LEU A 162 -30.41 16.17 24.56
C LEU A 162 -31.23 15.33 25.52
N ASP A 163 -32.53 15.65 25.64
CA ASP A 163 -33.44 14.81 26.42
C ASP A 163 -33.73 13.50 25.63
N PRO A 164 -33.38 12.31 26.17
CA PRO A 164 -33.64 11.05 25.50
C PRO A 164 -35.12 10.74 25.23
N ARG A 165 -36.05 11.51 25.85
CA ARG A 165 -37.47 11.38 25.59
C ARG A 165 -37.91 12.14 24.34
N GLU A 166 -37.28 13.30 24.08
CA GLU A 166 -37.52 14.09 22.87
C GLU A 166 -36.68 13.65 21.69
N PHE A 167 -35.48 13.13 21.97
CA PHE A 167 -34.49 12.73 20.97
C PHE A 167 -33.95 11.32 21.20
N PRO A 168 -34.83 10.28 21.15
CA PRO A 168 -34.44 8.91 21.44
C PRO A 168 -33.39 8.37 20.45
N TRP A 169 -33.52 8.61 19.15
CA TRP A 169 -32.59 8.13 18.15
C TRP A 169 -31.26 8.86 18.18
N LEU A 170 -31.27 10.20 18.27
CA LEU A 170 -30.05 11.01 18.36
C LEU A 170 -29.26 10.73 19.65
N SER A 171 -29.97 10.44 20.76
CA SER A 171 -29.33 10.09 22.02
C SER A 171 -28.73 8.68 22.02
N GLN A 172 -29.28 7.75 21.24
CA GLN A 172 -28.83 6.38 21.16
C GLN A 172 -27.71 6.18 20.10
N LEU A 173 -27.85 6.82 18.93
CA LEU A 173 -27.00 6.60 17.75
C LEU A 173 -26.04 7.74 17.50
N GLY A 174 -26.18 8.87 18.19
CA GLY A 174 -25.39 10.07 18.01
C GLY A 174 -24.47 10.37 19.20
N ARG A 175 -23.35 11.01 18.92
CA ARG A 175 -22.39 11.56 19.89
C ARG A 175 -22.60 13.07 19.98
N ASN A 176 -23.05 13.57 21.11
CA ASN A 176 -23.28 15.01 21.31
C ASN A 176 -21.95 15.76 21.51
N LEU A 177 -21.44 16.36 20.44
CA LEU A 177 -20.14 17.06 20.45
C LEU A 177 -20.19 18.36 21.27
N THR A 178 -21.33 19.07 21.28
CA THR A 178 -21.48 20.31 22.08
C THR A 178 -21.47 20.04 23.59
N GLU A 179 -22.06 18.94 24.01
CA GLU A 179 -22.01 18.48 25.41
C GLU A 179 -20.59 18.06 25.80
N LEU A 180 -19.87 17.36 24.90
CA LEU A 180 -18.48 17.00 25.14
C LEU A 180 -17.56 18.22 25.19
N ALA A 181 -17.85 19.27 24.39
CA ALA A 181 -17.16 20.55 24.47
C ALA A 181 -17.40 21.20 25.84
N ALA A 182 -18.64 21.23 26.34
CA ALA A 182 -18.98 21.74 27.65
C ALA A 182 -18.26 21.01 28.80
N LEU A 183 -18.04 19.69 28.64
CA LEU A 183 -17.31 18.84 29.58
C LEU A 183 -15.77 18.94 29.43
N GLY A 184 -15.26 19.70 28.47
CA GLY A 184 -13.81 19.82 28.19
C GLY A 184 -13.15 18.53 27.68
N LYS A 185 -13.95 17.62 27.09
CA LYS A 185 -13.49 16.30 26.63
C LYS A 185 -12.98 16.29 25.19
N LEU A 186 -13.22 17.36 24.42
CA LEU A 186 -12.77 17.47 23.04
C LEU A 186 -11.32 18.01 22.99
N ASP A 187 -10.60 17.59 21.96
CA ASP A 187 -9.25 18.09 21.70
C ASP A 187 -9.26 19.55 21.24
N PRO A 188 -8.26 20.36 21.62
CA PRO A 188 -8.18 21.75 21.18
C PRO A 188 -7.92 21.78 19.67
N LEU A 189 -8.68 22.57 18.94
CA LEU A 189 -8.43 22.85 17.55
C LEU A 189 -7.36 23.94 17.42
N VAL A 190 -6.36 23.70 16.59
CA VAL A 190 -5.25 24.63 16.33
C VAL A 190 -5.09 24.83 14.82
N GLY A 191 -4.97 26.10 14.41
CA GLY A 191 -4.59 26.48 13.03
C GLY A 191 -5.69 26.35 11.98
N ARG A 192 -6.96 26.20 12.39
CA ARG A 192 -8.14 26.06 11.49
C ARG A 192 -9.26 27.05 11.83
N GLU A 193 -8.92 28.18 12.43
CA GLU A 193 -9.88 29.18 12.92
C GLU A 193 -10.72 29.76 11.78
N ARG A 194 -10.12 29.94 10.59
CA ARG A 194 -10.81 30.45 9.40
C ARG A 194 -11.87 29.49 8.89
N GLU A 195 -11.51 28.22 8.78
CA GLU A 195 -12.43 27.18 8.31
C GLU A 195 -13.58 26.96 9.31
N VAL A 196 -13.35 27.10 10.62
CA VAL A 196 -14.41 27.09 11.64
C VAL A 196 -15.39 28.22 11.43
N GLU A 197 -14.92 29.45 11.26
CA GLU A 197 -15.80 30.61 11.01
C GLU A 197 -16.56 30.44 9.69
N GLU A 198 -15.90 29.93 8.64
CA GLU A 198 -16.57 29.64 7.36
C GLU A 198 -17.70 28.62 7.51
N VAL A 199 -17.49 27.53 8.29
CA VAL A 199 -18.54 26.56 8.60
C VAL A 199 -19.71 27.22 9.33
N ILE A 200 -19.44 28.07 10.33
CA ILE A 200 -20.46 28.77 11.10
C ILE A 200 -21.22 29.76 10.22
N ASP A 201 -20.55 30.49 9.34
CA ASP A 201 -21.15 31.39 8.38
C ASP A 201 -22.08 30.66 7.42
N VAL A 202 -21.64 29.51 6.91
CA VAL A 202 -22.47 28.67 6.03
C VAL A 202 -23.70 28.17 6.76
N LEU A 203 -23.59 27.70 8.01
CA LEU A 203 -24.71 27.27 8.83
C LEU A 203 -25.71 28.42 9.12
N GLY A 204 -25.27 29.66 9.04
CA GLY A 204 -26.09 30.87 9.19
C GLY A 204 -26.84 31.31 7.93
N LYS A 205 -26.51 30.77 6.76
CA LYS A 205 -27.15 31.16 5.49
C LYS A 205 -28.60 30.69 5.41
N ARG A 206 -29.43 31.45 4.72
CA ARG A 206 -30.84 31.11 4.45
C ARG A 206 -30.96 29.99 3.40
N ARG A 207 -30.03 29.92 2.45
CA ARG A 207 -29.96 28.91 1.39
C ARG A 207 -28.51 28.41 1.33
N THR A 208 -28.31 27.18 0.87
CA THR A 208 -26.96 26.56 0.83
C THR A 208 -26.32 26.60 2.22
N ASN A 209 -27.09 26.13 3.22
CA ASN A 209 -26.76 26.22 4.65
C ASN A 209 -26.13 24.92 5.21
N ASN A 210 -25.82 23.96 4.35
CA ASN A 210 -25.13 22.74 4.76
C ASN A 210 -23.65 22.82 4.33
N PRO A 211 -22.71 23.01 5.26
CA PRO A 211 -21.29 22.95 4.97
C PRO A 211 -20.90 21.52 4.57
N LEU A 212 -20.05 21.40 3.55
CA LEU A 212 -19.46 20.14 3.13
C LEU A 212 -17.95 20.23 3.21
N LEU A 213 -17.36 19.51 4.16
CA LEU A 213 -15.93 19.44 4.33
C LEU A 213 -15.32 18.48 3.31
N VAL A 214 -14.56 19.00 2.36
CA VAL A 214 -13.93 18.22 1.31
C VAL A 214 -12.42 18.21 1.52
N GLY A 215 -11.84 17.03 1.70
CA GLY A 215 -10.40 16.88 1.91
C GLY A 215 -9.98 15.43 2.07
N GLU A 216 -8.71 15.17 1.94
CA GLU A 216 -8.15 13.84 2.03
C GLU A 216 -8.34 13.19 3.43
N PRO A 217 -8.29 11.85 3.55
CA PRO A 217 -8.35 11.18 4.84
C PRO A 217 -7.21 11.66 5.76
N GLY A 218 -7.51 11.95 7.03
CA GLY A 218 -6.47 12.34 7.99
C GLY A 218 -6.08 13.82 8.01
N VAL A 219 -6.68 14.69 7.14
CA VAL A 219 -6.38 16.15 7.16
C VAL A 219 -7.05 16.92 8.29
N GLY A 220 -7.87 16.23 9.12
CA GLY A 220 -8.49 16.82 10.31
C GLY A 220 -9.94 17.29 10.10
N LYS A 221 -10.72 16.67 9.23
CA LYS A 221 -12.15 16.99 9.01
C LYS A 221 -12.97 16.87 10.31
N THR A 222 -12.85 15.77 11.01
CA THR A 222 -13.56 15.49 12.27
C THR A 222 -13.08 16.44 13.39
N ALA A 223 -11.78 16.73 13.47
CA ALA A 223 -11.23 17.69 14.41
C ALA A 223 -11.78 19.12 14.19
N LEU A 224 -11.98 19.52 12.91
CA LEU A 224 -12.60 20.80 12.57
C LEU A 224 -14.04 20.87 13.11
N VAL A 225 -14.81 19.79 12.97
CA VAL A 225 -16.20 19.71 13.46
C VAL A 225 -16.23 19.76 14.99
N GLU A 226 -15.29 19.12 15.69
CA GLU A 226 -15.11 19.24 17.12
C GLU A 226 -14.79 20.70 17.53
N GLY A 227 -13.95 21.40 16.75
CA GLY A 227 -13.68 22.83 16.91
C GLY A 227 -14.93 23.72 16.72
N VAL A 228 -15.76 23.37 15.71
CA VAL A 228 -17.06 24.04 15.52
C VAL A 228 -17.96 23.85 16.76
N ALA A 229 -18.01 22.64 17.33
CA ALA A 229 -18.77 22.37 18.56
C ALA A 229 -18.27 23.22 19.75
N GLN A 230 -16.96 23.36 19.91
CA GLN A 230 -16.34 24.23 20.93
C GLN A 230 -16.71 25.71 20.71
N ARG A 231 -16.70 26.15 19.46
CA ARG A 231 -17.05 27.54 19.11
C ARG A 231 -18.53 27.84 19.32
N LEU A 232 -19.42 26.89 18.95
CA LEU A 232 -20.86 26.99 19.22
C LEU A 232 -21.17 27.05 20.72
N PHE A 233 -20.47 26.27 21.53
CA PHE A 233 -20.57 26.28 22.98
C PHE A 233 -20.13 27.63 23.56
N ALA A 234 -19.00 28.19 23.09
CA ALA A 234 -18.44 29.43 23.61
C ALA A 234 -19.21 30.69 23.17
N SER A 235 -19.96 30.64 22.06
CA SER A 235 -20.65 31.80 21.48
C SER A 235 -22.02 32.02 22.09
N PRO A 236 -22.28 33.19 22.70
CA PRO A 236 -23.63 33.54 23.21
C PRO A 236 -24.71 33.59 22.12
N ALA A 237 -24.33 33.94 20.90
CA ALA A 237 -25.25 34.02 19.75
C ALA A 237 -25.75 32.64 19.30
N SER A 238 -25.02 31.60 19.60
CA SER A 238 -25.35 30.19 19.24
C SER A 238 -26.00 29.45 20.42
N ARG A 239 -26.44 30.13 21.46
CA ARG A 239 -27.05 29.52 22.67
C ARG A 239 -28.19 28.61 22.29
N GLY A 240 -28.07 27.30 22.64
CA GLY A 240 -29.07 26.29 22.43
C GLY A 240 -28.91 25.46 21.14
N ARG A 241 -27.96 25.79 20.26
CA ARG A 241 -27.60 24.89 19.17
C ARG A 241 -26.76 23.72 19.67
N VAL A 242 -27.10 22.52 19.21
CA VAL A 242 -26.42 21.27 19.56
C VAL A 242 -25.91 20.62 18.30
N LEU A 243 -24.63 20.28 18.29
CA LEU A 243 -24.00 19.54 17.20
C LEU A 243 -23.86 18.06 17.59
N VAL A 244 -24.46 17.17 16.80
CA VAL A 244 -24.47 15.73 17.03
C VAL A 244 -23.81 15.03 15.87
N GLU A 245 -22.77 14.26 16.15
CA GLU A 245 -22.13 13.36 15.21
C GLU A 245 -22.93 12.07 15.10
N LEU A 246 -23.31 11.66 13.90
CA LEU A 246 -23.93 10.38 13.61
C LEU A 246 -22.89 9.37 13.14
N ASP A 247 -22.78 8.28 13.89
CA ASP A 247 -22.02 7.11 13.45
C ASP A 247 -22.88 6.27 12.48
N MET A 248 -22.57 6.39 11.19
CA MET A 248 -23.28 5.64 10.15
C MET A 248 -23.12 4.13 10.27
N ALA A 249 -22.00 3.65 10.83
CA ALA A 249 -21.82 2.23 11.10
C ALA A 249 -22.82 1.72 12.14
N SER A 250 -23.09 2.49 13.20
CA SER A 250 -24.10 2.18 14.21
C SER A 250 -25.54 2.28 13.68
N VAL A 251 -25.80 3.19 12.74
CA VAL A 251 -27.11 3.27 12.07
C VAL A 251 -27.39 2.03 11.24
N VAL A 252 -26.39 1.52 10.51
CA VAL A 252 -26.47 0.30 9.69
C VAL A 252 -26.39 -0.98 10.53
N ALA A 253 -25.69 -0.97 11.67
CA ALA A 253 -25.54 -2.14 12.53
C ALA A 253 -26.89 -2.68 13.03
N GLY A 254 -27.06 -4.01 12.98
CA GLY A 254 -28.28 -4.69 13.42
C GLY A 254 -29.47 -4.62 12.45
N THR A 255 -29.26 -4.11 11.22
CA THR A 255 -30.33 -3.97 10.21
C THR A 255 -30.39 -5.15 9.22
N GLN A 256 -30.32 -6.38 9.72
CA GLN A 256 -30.51 -7.57 8.88
C GLN A 256 -31.95 -7.66 8.28
N LEU A 257 -32.92 -6.95 8.86
CA LEU A 257 -34.28 -6.81 8.33
C LEU A 257 -34.40 -5.49 7.55
N ARG A 258 -34.84 -5.54 6.31
CA ARG A 258 -34.91 -4.44 5.33
C ARG A 258 -35.61 -3.15 5.80
N GLY A 259 -36.40 -3.19 6.88
CA GLY A 259 -37.15 -2.04 7.41
C GLY A 259 -36.44 -1.23 8.50
N ALA A 260 -35.54 -1.86 9.28
CA ALA A 260 -34.95 -1.22 10.47
C ALA A 260 -33.99 -0.06 10.17
N PHE A 261 -33.28 -0.08 9.05
CA PHE A 261 -32.46 1.04 8.63
C PHE A 261 -33.31 2.26 8.26
N SER A 262 -34.36 2.04 7.48
CA SER A 262 -35.30 3.08 7.07
C SER A 262 -36.00 3.72 8.25
N GLU A 263 -36.42 2.90 9.23
CA GLU A 263 -37.07 3.37 10.45
C GLU A 263 -36.16 4.28 11.28
N LYS A 264 -34.92 3.86 11.52
CA LYS A 264 -33.90 4.68 12.23
C LYS A 264 -33.68 6.01 11.54
N LEU A 265 -33.51 6.00 10.22
CA LEU A 265 -33.17 7.18 9.43
C LEU A 265 -34.35 8.17 9.35
N LEU A 266 -35.58 7.64 9.24
CA LEU A 266 -36.78 8.45 9.30
C LEU A 266 -37.02 9.04 10.70
N GLY A 267 -36.77 8.25 11.76
CA GLY A 267 -36.83 8.73 13.14
C GLY A 267 -35.82 9.88 13.40
N ILE A 268 -34.56 9.72 12.99
CA ILE A 268 -33.54 10.79 13.08
C ILE A 268 -33.98 12.04 12.30
N LYS A 269 -34.49 11.87 11.07
CA LYS A 269 -35.02 12.98 10.27
C LYS A 269 -36.15 13.75 10.99
N GLU A 270 -37.08 13.04 11.60
CA GLU A 270 -38.20 13.65 12.34
C GLU A 270 -37.72 14.40 13.59
N GLU A 271 -36.80 13.80 14.35
CA GLU A 271 -36.22 14.46 15.53
C GLU A 271 -35.49 15.76 15.14
N VAL A 272 -34.68 15.75 14.10
CA VAL A 272 -33.95 16.94 13.62
C VAL A 272 -34.93 18.02 13.11
N ARG A 273 -35.96 17.62 12.38
CA ARG A 273 -37.01 18.56 11.91
C ARG A 273 -37.76 19.20 13.06
N ASN A 274 -38.16 18.38 14.06
CA ASN A 274 -38.90 18.86 15.22
C ASN A 274 -38.06 19.76 16.15
N ALA A 275 -36.73 19.61 16.12
CA ALA A 275 -35.83 20.49 16.82
C ALA A 275 -35.78 21.94 16.26
N GLY A 276 -36.42 22.23 15.11
CA GLY A 276 -36.59 23.58 14.59
C GLY A 276 -35.26 24.32 14.34
N GLY A 277 -34.20 23.64 13.93
CA GLY A 277 -32.86 24.18 13.67
C GLY A 277 -31.96 24.29 14.92
N ARG A 278 -32.41 23.81 16.08
CA ARG A 278 -31.60 23.70 17.30
C ARG A 278 -30.54 22.62 17.18
N VAL A 279 -30.83 21.51 16.48
CA VAL A 279 -29.91 20.39 16.27
C VAL A 279 -29.30 20.48 14.89
N VAL A 280 -27.97 20.39 14.82
CA VAL A 280 -27.18 20.24 13.58
C VAL A 280 -26.54 18.86 13.64
N VAL A 281 -26.64 18.11 12.54
CA VAL A 281 -26.10 16.74 12.46
C VAL A 281 -24.78 16.76 11.70
N PHE A 282 -23.74 16.15 12.24
CA PHE A 282 -22.53 15.86 11.52
C PHE A 282 -22.54 14.44 10.98
N ILE A 283 -22.28 14.30 9.69
CA ILE A 283 -22.21 13.01 9.00
C ILE A 283 -20.85 12.89 8.32
N ASP A 284 -20.01 12.04 8.89
CA ASP A 284 -18.77 11.67 8.22
C ASP A 284 -19.05 10.70 7.06
N GLU A 285 -18.24 10.74 6.02
CA GLU A 285 -18.42 9.93 4.79
C GLU A 285 -19.84 10.03 4.21
N ILE A 286 -20.39 11.26 4.10
CA ILE A 286 -21.77 11.50 3.65
C ILE A 286 -22.09 10.87 2.29
N HIS A 287 -21.07 10.59 1.47
CA HIS A 287 -21.20 9.89 0.19
C HIS A 287 -21.77 8.47 0.33
N THR A 288 -21.59 7.83 1.48
CA THR A 288 -22.14 6.48 1.76
C THR A 288 -23.67 6.49 1.77
N LEU A 289 -24.28 7.55 2.29
CA LEU A 289 -25.73 7.76 2.25
C LEU A 289 -26.24 8.07 0.84
N ILE A 290 -25.45 8.84 0.09
CA ILE A 290 -25.83 9.29 -1.25
C ILE A 290 -25.64 8.16 -2.27
N GLY A 291 -24.58 7.36 -2.15
CA GLY A 291 -24.26 6.23 -3.01
C GLY A 291 -25.14 4.99 -2.81
N ALA A 292 -25.70 4.78 -1.63
CA ALA A 292 -26.57 3.64 -1.31
C ALA A 292 -27.84 3.58 -2.18
N GLY A 293 -28.24 4.67 -2.83
CA GLY A 293 -29.39 4.72 -3.76
C GLY A 293 -29.09 4.33 -5.21
N ALA A 294 -27.81 4.09 -5.60
CA ALA A 294 -27.44 3.87 -7.00
C ALA A 294 -27.32 2.41 -7.42
N THR A 295 -27.25 1.47 -6.50
CA THR A 295 -26.99 0.04 -6.77
C THR A 295 -28.19 -0.85 -6.49
N GLY A 296 -29.36 -0.60 -7.09
CA GLY A 296 -30.46 -1.55 -7.35
C GLY A 296 -30.98 -2.53 -6.28
N GLU A 297 -30.31 -2.77 -5.17
CA GLU A 297 -30.63 -3.81 -4.17
C GLU A 297 -30.36 -3.29 -2.74
N GLY A 298 -31.23 -2.42 -2.21
CA GLY A 298 -31.09 -1.96 -0.83
C GLY A 298 -32.20 -0.99 -0.39
N PRO A 299 -32.18 -0.45 0.83
CA PRO A 299 -33.20 0.44 1.38
C PRO A 299 -33.17 1.82 0.67
N GLN A 300 -33.56 1.83 -0.60
CA GLN A 300 -33.53 3.01 -1.50
C GLN A 300 -34.44 4.14 -1.02
N ASP A 301 -35.57 3.80 -0.38
CA ASP A 301 -36.61 4.77 -0.02
C ASP A 301 -36.13 5.76 1.04
N ALA A 302 -35.49 5.27 2.11
CA ALA A 302 -35.05 6.14 3.21
C ALA A 302 -33.87 7.06 2.83
N ALA A 303 -32.92 6.54 2.04
CA ALA A 303 -31.80 7.36 1.51
C ALA A 303 -32.34 8.45 0.56
N ASN A 304 -33.32 8.12 -0.27
CA ASN A 304 -33.99 9.09 -1.16
C ASN A 304 -34.83 10.10 -0.38
N GLU A 305 -35.50 9.70 0.70
CA GLU A 305 -36.21 10.63 1.59
C GLU A 305 -35.26 11.58 2.33
N LEU A 306 -34.12 11.09 2.81
CA LEU A 306 -33.11 11.97 3.41
C LEU A 306 -32.52 12.93 2.37
N LYS A 307 -32.23 12.46 1.16
CA LYS A 307 -31.84 13.34 0.03
C LYS A 307 -32.88 14.41 -0.23
N ALA A 308 -34.16 14.05 -0.22
CA ALA A 308 -35.25 15.01 -0.41
C ALA A 308 -35.33 16.02 0.77
N ALA A 309 -35.13 15.58 2.01
CA ALA A 309 -35.08 16.47 3.18
C ALA A 309 -33.87 17.44 3.14
N LEU A 310 -32.71 16.93 2.76
CA LEU A 310 -31.51 17.75 2.51
C LEU A 310 -31.76 18.79 1.40
N ALA A 311 -32.37 18.36 0.29
CA ALA A 311 -32.71 19.24 -0.83
C ALA A 311 -33.76 20.31 -0.44
N ARG A 312 -34.67 20.04 0.50
CA ARG A 312 -35.62 21.02 1.01
C ARG A 312 -35.06 21.91 2.12
N GLY A 313 -33.91 21.55 2.72
CA GLY A 313 -33.31 22.27 3.84
C GLY A 313 -33.97 21.98 5.19
N GLU A 314 -34.69 20.87 5.30
CA GLU A 314 -35.37 20.41 6.50
C GLU A 314 -34.42 19.67 7.46
N PHE A 315 -33.20 19.37 7.00
CA PHE A 315 -32.20 18.62 7.74
C PHE A 315 -30.86 19.39 7.77
N PRO A 316 -30.64 20.27 8.77
CA PRO A 316 -29.36 20.98 8.92
C PRO A 316 -28.24 19.99 9.20
N CYS A 317 -27.24 19.94 8.31
CA CYS A 317 -26.11 19.02 8.51
C CYS A 317 -24.78 19.62 8.06
N ILE A 318 -23.72 19.12 8.67
CA ILE A 318 -22.33 19.25 8.20
C ILE A 318 -21.98 17.89 7.59
N GLY A 319 -21.56 17.85 6.33
CA GLY A 319 -21.06 16.64 5.69
C GLY A 319 -19.55 16.65 5.63
N ALA A 320 -18.92 15.47 5.65
CA ALA A 320 -17.51 15.32 5.31
C ALA A 320 -17.33 14.24 4.23
N THR A 321 -16.38 14.45 3.31
CA THR A 321 -16.08 13.52 2.22
C THR A 321 -14.67 13.76 1.68
N THR A 322 -14.19 12.87 0.80
CA THR A 322 -12.94 13.07 0.06
C THR A 322 -13.17 13.83 -1.26
N HIS A 323 -12.09 14.30 -1.90
CA HIS A 323 -12.18 14.98 -3.20
C HIS A 323 -12.75 14.07 -4.29
N ASP A 324 -12.34 12.81 -4.32
CA ASP A 324 -12.77 11.85 -5.34
C ASP A 324 -14.26 11.50 -5.18
N GLU A 325 -14.71 11.27 -3.95
CA GLU A 325 -16.11 10.96 -3.63
C GLU A 325 -17.04 12.17 -3.85
N TYR A 326 -16.57 13.39 -3.55
CA TYR A 326 -17.29 14.61 -3.84
C TYR A 326 -17.58 14.72 -5.37
N ARG A 327 -16.56 14.52 -6.21
CA ARG A 327 -16.71 14.55 -7.67
C ARG A 327 -17.60 13.43 -8.20
N LEU A 328 -17.48 12.24 -7.60
CA LEU A 328 -18.17 11.05 -8.07
C LEU A 328 -19.67 11.05 -7.71
N HIS A 329 -20.02 11.47 -6.50
CA HIS A 329 -21.36 11.29 -5.93
C HIS A 329 -22.13 12.59 -5.73
N LEU A 330 -21.51 13.68 -5.24
CA LEU A 330 -22.23 14.91 -4.92
C LEU A 330 -22.28 15.90 -6.07
N GLN A 331 -21.20 16.12 -6.78
CA GLN A 331 -21.12 17.09 -7.87
C GLN A 331 -22.02 16.72 -9.06
N LYS A 332 -22.35 15.43 -9.21
CA LYS A 332 -23.25 14.94 -10.26
C LYS A 332 -24.73 15.10 -9.92
N ASP A 333 -25.08 15.33 -8.64
CA ASP A 333 -26.45 15.52 -8.19
C ASP A 333 -26.75 17.01 -8.02
N ALA A 334 -27.38 17.61 -9.04
CA ALA A 334 -27.70 19.03 -9.08
C ALA A 334 -28.64 19.50 -7.94
N ALA A 335 -29.38 18.59 -7.29
CA ALA A 335 -30.26 18.94 -6.17
C ALA A 335 -29.45 19.10 -4.89
N LEU A 336 -28.45 18.27 -4.68
CA LEU A 336 -27.56 18.32 -3.54
C LEU A 336 -26.49 19.40 -3.70
N GLU A 337 -25.91 19.56 -4.89
CA GLU A 337 -24.91 20.61 -5.19
C GLU A 337 -25.39 22.02 -4.80
N ARG A 338 -26.68 22.31 -5.04
CA ARG A 338 -27.29 23.60 -4.68
C ARG A 338 -27.52 23.81 -3.18
N ARG A 339 -27.35 22.78 -2.36
CA ARG A 339 -27.63 22.83 -0.91
C ARG A 339 -26.38 22.72 -0.06
N PHE A 340 -25.34 22.10 -0.59
CA PHE A 340 -24.07 22.00 0.08
C PHE A 340 -23.12 23.13 -0.37
N ALA A 341 -22.43 23.74 0.61
CA ALA A 341 -21.33 24.65 0.37
C ALA A 341 -20.01 23.91 0.62
N PRO A 342 -19.23 23.59 -0.43
CA PRO A 342 -17.98 22.90 -0.26
C PRO A 342 -16.93 23.81 0.39
N ILE A 343 -16.33 23.33 1.48
CA ILE A 343 -15.21 23.95 2.21
C ILE A 343 -14.02 23.02 2.03
N LEU A 344 -12.98 23.51 1.31
CA LEU A 344 -11.82 22.69 0.96
C LEU A 344 -10.78 22.69 2.09
N LEU A 345 -10.55 21.52 2.69
CA LEU A 345 -9.50 21.32 3.67
C LEU A 345 -8.23 20.81 3.00
N ARG A 346 -7.21 21.64 2.99
CA ARG A 346 -5.88 21.26 2.49
C ARG A 346 -5.08 20.57 3.59
N GLU A 347 -4.13 19.73 3.19
CA GLU A 347 -3.12 19.20 4.09
C GLU A 347 -2.37 20.37 4.76
N PRO A 348 -2.20 20.37 6.09
CA PRO A 348 -1.45 21.41 6.78
C PRO A 348 0.04 21.32 6.42
N THR A 349 0.73 22.45 6.50
CA THR A 349 2.19 22.49 6.36
C THR A 349 2.88 21.77 7.53
N VAL A 350 4.18 21.50 7.38
CA VAL A 350 4.98 20.91 8.48
C VAL A 350 4.93 21.84 9.71
N ASP A 351 5.08 23.16 9.52
CA ASP A 351 5.05 24.14 10.62
C ASP A 351 3.68 24.20 11.30
N ASP A 352 2.59 24.15 10.52
CA ASP A 352 1.24 24.10 11.09
C ASP A 352 1.02 22.79 11.85
N THR A 353 1.58 21.68 11.34
CA THR A 353 1.51 20.38 12.02
C THR A 353 2.26 20.41 13.36
N VAL A 354 3.44 21.03 13.42
CA VAL A 354 4.16 21.22 14.71
C VAL A 354 3.28 21.96 15.71
N ARG A 355 2.62 23.07 15.31
CA ARG A 355 1.69 23.81 16.20
C ARG A 355 0.51 22.94 16.65
N ILE A 356 -0.04 22.11 15.76
CA ILE A 356 -1.11 21.16 16.11
C ILE A 356 -0.60 20.17 17.16
N LEU A 357 0.58 19.58 16.95
CA LEU A 357 1.19 18.66 17.91
C LEU A 357 1.49 19.32 19.26
N GLU A 358 1.94 20.57 19.27
CA GLU A 358 2.12 21.35 20.50
C GLU A 358 0.81 21.52 21.28
N GLY A 359 -0.29 21.82 20.59
CA GLY A 359 -1.62 21.88 21.18
C GLY A 359 -2.10 20.57 21.79
N LEU A 360 -1.74 19.44 21.18
CA LEU A 360 -2.10 18.11 21.63
C LEU A 360 -1.14 17.54 22.70
N ARG A 361 0.08 18.06 22.79
CA ARG A 361 1.18 17.56 23.60
C ARG A 361 0.77 17.21 25.03
N SER A 362 0.12 18.12 25.73
CA SER A 362 -0.25 17.94 27.15
C SER A 362 -1.22 16.76 27.38
N ARG A 363 -2.03 16.41 26.38
CA ARG A 363 -2.96 15.27 26.46
C ARG A 363 -2.25 13.96 26.26
N TYR A 364 -1.36 13.87 25.26
CA TYR A 364 -0.56 12.68 25.01
C TYR A 364 0.45 12.44 26.14
N GLU A 365 1.07 13.49 26.72
CA GLU A 365 1.94 13.40 27.90
C GLU A 365 1.21 12.80 29.11
N ARG A 366 -0.04 13.23 29.36
CA ARG A 366 -0.87 12.66 30.42
C ARG A 366 -1.31 11.24 30.17
N HIS A 367 -1.63 10.91 28.91
CA HIS A 367 -2.08 9.57 28.53
C HIS A 367 -0.97 8.53 28.67
N HIS A 368 0.22 8.86 28.17
CA HIS A 368 1.37 7.94 28.20
C HIS A 368 2.22 8.06 29.47
N ALA A 369 1.99 9.08 30.30
CA ALA A 369 2.82 9.40 31.47
C ALA A 369 4.30 9.63 31.11
N VAL A 370 4.56 10.31 29.97
CA VAL A 370 5.89 10.66 29.45
C VAL A 370 5.91 12.13 29.06
N ARG A 371 7.09 12.70 28.85
CA ARG A 371 7.28 14.05 28.31
C ARG A 371 7.75 13.97 26.85
N PHE A 372 7.28 14.86 26.01
CA PHE A 372 7.77 15.01 24.65
C PHE A 372 8.71 16.22 24.57
N ASP A 373 9.93 15.96 24.08
CA ASP A 373 10.87 17.03 23.76
C ASP A 373 10.35 17.86 22.57
N PRO A 374 10.55 19.20 22.50
CA PRO A 374 10.18 19.98 21.32
C PRO A 374 10.71 19.42 20.02
N GLY A 375 11.96 18.96 19.99
CA GLY A 375 12.55 18.29 18.83
C GLY A 375 11.85 16.99 18.42
N ALA A 376 11.12 16.33 19.33
CA ALA A 376 10.30 15.15 18.99
C ALA A 376 9.08 15.54 18.17
N LEU A 377 8.44 16.67 18.43
CA LEU A 377 7.29 17.19 17.68
C LEU A 377 7.71 17.60 16.26
N GLU A 378 8.82 18.33 16.16
CA GLU A 378 9.39 18.72 14.86
C GLU A 378 9.79 17.49 14.04
N ALA A 379 10.42 16.48 14.68
CA ALA A 379 10.76 15.23 14.02
C ALA A 379 9.51 14.47 13.58
N ALA A 380 8.45 14.42 14.39
CA ALA A 380 7.21 13.76 14.01
C ALA A 380 6.59 14.41 12.76
N ALA A 381 6.49 15.72 12.71
CA ALA A 381 5.94 16.44 11.56
C ALA A 381 6.83 16.30 10.31
N SER A 382 8.13 16.60 10.41
CA SER A 382 9.04 16.65 9.26
C SER A 382 9.35 15.27 8.69
N LEU A 383 9.63 14.26 9.54
CA LEU A 383 9.99 12.93 9.08
C LEU A 383 8.77 12.19 8.50
N THR A 384 7.57 12.34 9.11
CA THR A 384 6.38 11.71 8.53
C THR A 384 5.96 12.40 7.23
N ALA A 385 6.07 13.73 7.11
CA ALA A 385 5.83 14.43 5.86
C ALA A 385 6.68 13.85 4.72
N ARG A 386 7.93 13.52 5.03
CA ARG A 386 8.93 13.09 4.07
C ARG A 386 8.89 11.61 3.74
N TYR A 387 8.71 10.74 4.73
CA TYR A 387 8.90 9.30 4.58
C TYR A 387 7.59 8.49 4.61
N VAL A 388 6.50 9.03 5.16
CA VAL A 388 5.18 8.38 5.21
C VAL A 388 4.27 9.06 4.17
N THR A 389 4.18 8.47 2.98
CA THR A 389 3.54 9.11 1.81
C THR A 389 2.14 8.59 1.49
N ASP A 390 1.74 7.50 2.14
CA ASP A 390 0.43 6.87 2.00
C ASP A 390 -0.66 7.53 2.84
N ARG A 391 -0.29 8.48 3.72
CA ARG A 391 -1.16 9.22 4.63
C ARG A 391 -0.87 10.72 4.60
N PHE A 392 -1.82 11.50 5.12
CA PHE A 392 -1.74 12.96 5.14
C PHE A 392 -1.45 13.49 6.55
N LEU A 393 -0.84 14.67 6.61
CA LEU A 393 -0.71 15.43 7.85
C LEU A 393 -2.10 15.98 8.26
N PRO A 394 -2.38 16.16 9.57
CA PRO A 394 -1.51 15.87 10.70
C PRO A 394 -1.58 14.41 11.20
N ASP A 395 -2.50 13.58 10.68
CA ASP A 395 -2.80 12.24 11.20
C ASP A 395 -1.55 11.34 11.31
N LYS A 396 -0.72 11.29 10.27
CA LYS A 396 0.52 10.49 10.27
C LYS A 396 1.53 10.95 11.33
N ALA A 397 1.59 12.28 11.62
CA ALA A 397 2.48 12.81 12.64
C ALA A 397 1.95 12.54 14.06
N VAL A 398 0.63 12.66 14.25
CA VAL A 398 -0.05 12.30 15.50
C VAL A 398 0.13 10.82 15.79
N ALA A 399 -0.06 9.95 14.79
CA ALA A 399 0.14 8.50 14.94
C ALA A 399 1.58 8.13 15.31
N ALA A 400 2.58 8.83 14.73
CA ALA A 400 3.98 8.62 15.06
C ALA A 400 4.29 9.04 16.52
N LEU A 401 3.75 10.17 16.95
CA LEU A 401 3.92 10.68 18.32
C LEU A 401 3.26 9.75 19.34
N ASP A 402 2.04 9.30 19.07
CA ASP A 402 1.27 8.38 19.92
C ASP A 402 2.00 7.04 20.09
N LEU A 403 2.50 6.47 18.99
CA LEU A 403 3.27 5.23 19.02
C LEU A 403 4.61 5.40 19.75
N ALA A 404 5.29 6.53 19.59
CA ALA A 404 6.52 6.84 20.33
C ALA A 404 6.27 6.95 21.84
N GLY A 405 5.20 7.64 22.25
CA GLY A 405 4.78 7.72 23.65
C GLY A 405 4.45 6.36 24.27
N SER A 406 3.70 5.53 23.51
CA SER A 406 3.37 4.18 23.95
C SER A 406 4.60 3.30 24.15
N ARG A 407 5.61 3.41 23.27
CA ARG A 407 6.88 2.67 23.40
C ARG A 407 7.70 3.15 24.60
N ALA A 408 7.83 4.47 24.76
CA ALA A 408 8.55 5.07 25.86
C ALA A 408 7.97 4.61 27.21
N ARG A 409 6.64 4.64 27.36
CA ARG A 409 5.95 4.11 28.53
C ARG A 409 6.29 2.64 28.81
N ARG A 410 6.26 1.79 27.79
CA ARG A 410 6.58 0.36 27.91
C ARG A 410 8.04 0.13 28.28
N GLN A 411 8.94 0.97 27.80
CA GLN A 411 10.39 0.90 28.07
C GLN A 411 10.78 1.58 29.40
N GLY A 412 9.84 2.28 30.07
CA GLY A 412 10.11 3.02 31.29
C GLY A 412 10.89 4.32 31.04
N THR A 413 10.92 4.82 29.81
CA THR A 413 11.60 6.07 29.46
C THR A 413 10.70 7.27 29.80
N ALA A 414 11.20 8.24 30.56
CA ALA A 414 10.41 9.38 31.01
C ALA A 414 10.21 10.46 29.91
N THR A 415 11.08 10.49 28.91
CA THR A 415 11.08 11.54 27.87
C THR A 415 11.23 10.90 26.50
N VAL A 416 10.42 11.36 25.53
CA VAL A 416 10.49 10.99 24.12
C VAL A 416 11.30 12.03 23.37
N THR A 417 12.39 11.62 22.75
CA THR A 417 13.31 12.45 21.98
C THR A 417 13.04 12.35 20.48
N ALA A 418 13.65 13.23 19.68
CA ALA A 418 13.61 13.17 18.22
C ALA A 418 14.10 11.83 17.67
N LEU A 419 15.08 11.19 18.33
CA LEU A 419 15.61 9.89 17.91
C LEU A 419 14.58 8.77 18.08
N GLU A 420 13.81 8.78 19.15
CA GLU A 420 12.78 7.76 19.39
C GLU A 420 11.63 7.90 18.39
N VAL A 421 11.22 9.13 18.09
CA VAL A 421 10.26 9.40 17.01
C VAL A 421 10.81 8.97 15.66
N ALA A 422 12.08 9.24 15.37
CA ALA A 422 12.71 8.80 14.13
C ALA A 422 12.67 7.28 13.99
N ARG A 423 12.95 6.51 15.05
CA ARG A 423 12.82 5.03 15.05
C ARG A 423 11.40 4.57 14.73
N VAL A 424 10.41 5.26 15.27
CA VAL A 424 8.99 4.96 14.96
C VAL A 424 8.69 5.23 13.50
N VAL A 425 9.09 6.38 12.98
CA VAL A 425 8.86 6.74 11.57
C VAL A 425 9.60 5.80 10.63
N ALA A 426 10.83 5.36 10.99
CA ALA A 426 11.56 4.33 10.23
C ALA A 426 10.73 3.07 10.05
N GLN A 427 10.13 2.59 11.14
CA GLN A 427 9.28 1.41 11.09
C GLN A 427 7.98 1.65 10.30
N MET A 428 7.32 2.81 10.48
CA MET A 428 6.11 3.15 9.72
C MET A 428 6.37 3.20 8.21
N ALA A 429 7.52 3.75 7.82
CA ALA A 429 7.92 3.88 6.43
C ALA A 429 8.65 2.64 5.86
N GLY A 430 8.94 1.62 6.69
CA GLY A 430 9.67 0.42 6.27
C GLY A 430 11.13 0.69 5.86
N ILE A 431 11.79 1.70 6.48
CA ILE A 431 13.17 2.08 6.18
C ILE A 431 14.12 1.77 7.36
N PRO A 432 15.40 1.45 7.12
CA PRO A 432 16.37 1.22 8.19
C PRO A 432 16.60 2.46 9.08
N GLU A 433 16.76 2.27 10.40
CA GLU A 433 16.97 3.37 11.36
C GLU A 433 18.24 4.21 11.07
N SER A 434 19.30 3.56 10.58
CA SER A 434 20.56 4.21 10.19
C SER A 434 20.40 5.30 9.14
N ARG A 435 19.25 5.38 8.48
CA ARG A 435 18.93 6.38 7.48
C ARG A 435 18.44 7.70 8.04
N LEU A 436 17.80 7.67 9.18
CA LEU A 436 17.27 8.87 9.81
C LEU A 436 18.34 9.63 10.60
N SER A 437 19.49 8.98 10.89
CA SER A 437 20.58 9.54 11.66
C SER A 437 21.63 10.31 10.82
N ALA A 438 21.82 9.96 9.52
CA ALA A 438 22.72 10.69 8.65
C ALA A 438 21.97 11.84 7.96
N THR A 439 22.50 13.06 8.02
CA THR A 439 21.93 14.17 7.27
C THR A 439 22.03 13.91 5.77
N ASP A 440 21.03 14.34 5.02
CA ASP A 440 21.06 14.20 3.55
C ASP A 440 22.29 14.86 2.94
N GLN A 441 22.77 15.93 3.60
CA GLN A 441 24.00 16.60 3.18
C GLN A 441 25.24 15.69 3.25
N GLU A 442 25.33 14.86 4.30
CA GLU A 442 26.45 13.90 4.43
C GLU A 442 26.37 12.80 3.37
N ARG A 443 25.16 12.30 3.09
CA ARG A 443 24.94 11.28 2.04
C ARG A 443 25.28 11.82 0.66
N ILE A 444 24.83 13.02 0.34
CA ILE A 444 25.13 13.67 -0.94
C ILE A 444 26.63 14.00 -1.05
N ARG A 445 27.29 14.37 0.04
CA ARG A 445 28.76 14.57 0.05
C ARG A 445 29.52 13.28 -0.22
N GLY A 446 29.11 12.18 0.42
CA GLY A 446 29.74 10.85 0.27
C GLY A 446 29.27 10.05 -0.94
N LEU A 447 28.34 10.56 -1.76
CA LEU A 447 27.67 9.83 -2.84
C LEU A 447 28.67 9.23 -3.84
N GLU A 448 29.65 10.01 -4.30
CA GLU A 448 30.63 9.61 -5.29
C GLU A 448 31.49 8.42 -4.80
N ALA A 449 31.96 8.49 -3.55
CA ALA A 449 32.74 7.42 -2.93
C ALA A 449 31.89 6.13 -2.80
N SER A 450 30.66 6.26 -2.31
CA SER A 450 29.75 5.12 -2.14
C SER A 450 29.37 4.45 -3.47
N LEU A 451 29.24 5.20 -4.56
CA LEU A 451 28.99 4.65 -5.89
C LEU A 451 30.23 3.95 -6.45
N CYS A 452 31.43 4.50 -6.26
CA CYS A 452 32.72 3.90 -6.73
C CYS A 452 33.04 2.58 -6.02
N GLU A 453 32.50 2.33 -4.83
CA GLU A 453 32.65 1.05 -4.14
C GLU A 453 31.87 -0.10 -4.80
N ARG A 454 30.82 0.21 -5.56
CA ARG A 454 29.89 -0.77 -6.14
C ARG A 454 29.92 -0.82 -7.67
N VAL A 455 30.19 0.31 -8.32
CA VAL A 455 30.19 0.46 -9.77
C VAL A 455 31.61 0.75 -10.24
N PHE A 456 32.20 -0.20 -10.97
CA PHE A 456 33.58 -0.16 -11.42
C PHE A 456 33.68 0.27 -12.89
N GLY A 457 34.82 0.83 -13.27
CA GLY A 457 35.17 1.18 -14.66
C GLY A 457 34.65 2.53 -15.15
N HIS A 458 33.87 3.29 -14.32
CA HIS A 458 33.19 4.51 -14.77
C HIS A 458 33.37 5.73 -13.83
N PRO A 459 34.57 6.04 -13.32
CA PRO A 459 34.72 7.10 -12.30
C PRO A 459 34.29 8.47 -12.80
N GLU A 460 34.58 8.82 -14.07
CA GLU A 460 34.17 10.10 -14.65
C GLU A 460 32.66 10.24 -14.77
N ALA A 461 31.95 9.18 -15.21
CA ALA A 461 30.47 9.17 -15.28
C ALA A 461 29.83 9.32 -13.90
N ILE A 462 30.35 8.63 -12.89
CA ILE A 462 29.93 8.73 -11.50
C ILE A 462 30.15 10.13 -10.95
N SER A 463 31.33 10.73 -11.19
CA SER A 463 31.64 12.08 -10.71
C SER A 463 30.69 13.13 -11.31
N ARG A 464 30.42 13.06 -12.63
CA ARG A 464 29.48 13.95 -13.31
C ARG A 464 28.05 13.77 -12.79
N LEU A 465 27.59 12.54 -12.61
CA LEU A 465 26.28 12.24 -12.02
C LEU A 465 26.18 12.83 -10.60
N ALA A 466 27.18 12.60 -9.76
CA ALA A 466 27.23 13.12 -8.40
C ALA A 466 27.27 14.65 -8.36
N ALA A 467 27.96 15.31 -9.28
CA ALA A 467 28.04 16.76 -9.39
C ALA A 467 26.66 17.39 -9.70
N VAL A 468 25.88 16.79 -10.64
CA VAL A 468 24.51 17.23 -10.93
C VAL A 468 23.62 17.08 -9.71
N LEU A 469 23.65 15.91 -9.05
CA LEU A 469 22.83 15.68 -7.86
C LEU A 469 23.20 16.62 -6.71
N LYS A 470 24.48 16.87 -6.47
CA LYS A 470 24.95 17.86 -5.47
C LYS A 470 24.42 19.27 -5.77
N ARG A 471 24.51 19.69 -7.04
CA ARG A 471 24.02 21.00 -7.49
C ARG A 471 22.51 21.14 -7.30
N ASN A 472 21.76 20.15 -7.72
CA ASN A 472 20.29 20.17 -7.67
C ASN A 472 19.79 20.07 -6.22
N PHE A 473 20.44 19.27 -5.38
CA PHE A 473 20.16 19.21 -3.95
C PHE A 473 20.42 20.54 -3.22
N ALA A 474 21.39 21.30 -3.66
CA ALA A 474 21.69 22.63 -3.13
C ALA A 474 20.63 23.70 -3.49
N GLY A 475 19.55 23.34 -4.22
CA GLY A 475 18.43 24.22 -4.52
C GLY A 475 18.47 24.88 -5.90
N PHE A 476 19.42 24.52 -6.77
CA PHE A 476 19.52 25.04 -8.14
C PHE A 476 18.56 24.37 -9.14
N ALA A 477 17.83 23.32 -8.72
CA ALA A 477 16.75 22.71 -9.50
C ALA A 477 15.39 23.19 -8.99
N SER A 478 14.62 23.86 -9.86
CA SER A 478 13.24 24.24 -9.54
C SER A 478 12.26 23.24 -10.15
N ARG A 479 11.41 22.61 -9.32
CA ARG A 479 10.25 21.78 -9.72
C ARG A 479 10.52 20.64 -10.71
N ARG A 480 11.77 20.23 -10.95
CA ARG A 480 12.17 19.11 -11.80
C ARG A 480 12.56 17.91 -10.93
N PRO A 481 12.71 16.71 -11.50
CA PRO A 481 13.36 15.60 -10.81
C PRO A 481 14.71 16.00 -10.23
N MET A 482 15.15 15.35 -9.15
CA MET A 482 16.44 15.61 -8.51
C MET A 482 17.62 15.43 -9.50
N GLY A 483 17.44 14.64 -10.55
CA GLY A 483 18.36 14.49 -11.65
C GLY A 483 17.79 13.62 -12.75
N SER A 484 18.16 13.90 -13.99
CA SER A 484 17.75 13.16 -15.18
C SER A 484 18.96 12.80 -16.03
N PHE A 485 19.17 11.50 -16.22
CA PHE A 485 20.39 10.98 -16.84
C PHE A 485 20.08 9.97 -17.93
N LEU A 486 20.83 10.04 -19.04
CA LEU A 486 20.84 9.00 -20.06
C LEU A 486 22.16 8.21 -19.96
N LEU A 487 22.04 6.91 -19.76
CA LEU A 487 23.15 5.97 -19.66
C LEU A 487 23.28 5.20 -20.98
N LEU A 488 24.32 5.46 -21.73
CA LEU A 488 24.63 4.82 -23.02
C LEU A 488 25.75 3.80 -22.83
N GLY A 489 25.66 2.67 -23.47
CA GLY A 489 26.76 1.67 -23.47
C GLY A 489 26.27 0.25 -23.75
N PRO A 490 27.19 -0.69 -23.99
CA PRO A 490 26.86 -2.08 -24.27
C PRO A 490 26.17 -2.76 -23.10
N SER A 491 25.60 -3.94 -23.34
CA SER A 491 25.00 -4.76 -22.28
C SER A 491 26.07 -5.21 -21.27
N GLY A 492 25.71 -5.32 -19.99
CA GLY A 492 26.61 -5.85 -18.96
C GLY A 492 27.70 -4.88 -18.45
N VAL A 493 27.68 -3.60 -18.84
CA VAL A 493 28.64 -2.60 -18.32
C VAL A 493 28.27 -1.99 -16.97
N GLY A 494 27.08 -2.32 -16.44
CA GLY A 494 26.66 -1.85 -15.12
C GLY A 494 25.61 -0.74 -15.12
N LYS A 495 24.91 -0.45 -16.23
CA LYS A 495 23.84 0.59 -16.29
C LYS A 495 22.76 0.40 -15.21
N THR A 496 22.19 -0.79 -15.14
CA THR A 496 21.15 -1.14 -14.14
C THR A 496 21.74 -1.20 -12.73
N GLU A 497 23.00 -1.65 -12.58
CA GLU A 497 23.68 -1.69 -11.29
C GLU A 497 23.97 -0.28 -10.75
N LEU A 498 24.27 0.69 -11.62
CA LEU A 498 24.38 2.10 -11.23
C LEU A 498 23.05 2.61 -10.64
N GLY A 499 21.91 2.26 -11.23
CA GLY A 499 20.58 2.58 -10.68
C GLY A 499 20.35 1.96 -9.29
N ARG A 500 20.74 0.70 -9.11
CA ARG A 500 20.64 0.00 -7.81
C ARG A 500 21.60 0.61 -6.77
N ALA A 501 22.84 0.89 -7.15
CA ALA A 501 23.81 1.53 -6.28
C ALA A 501 23.33 2.92 -5.85
N LEU A 502 22.77 3.69 -6.79
CA LEU A 502 22.23 5.01 -6.55
C LEU A 502 21.02 4.98 -5.60
N SER A 503 20.10 4.03 -5.79
CA SER A 503 18.93 3.87 -4.89
C SER A 503 19.37 3.56 -3.47
N VAL A 504 20.39 2.72 -3.29
CA VAL A 504 20.96 2.43 -1.98
C VAL A 504 21.71 3.64 -1.42
N ALA A 505 22.51 4.35 -2.18
CA ALA A 505 23.30 5.48 -1.70
C ALA A 505 22.44 6.69 -1.31
N LEU A 506 21.45 7.06 -2.14
CA LEU A 506 20.56 8.20 -1.87
C LEU A 506 19.44 7.87 -0.90
N TYR A 507 18.76 6.77 -1.16
CA TYR A 507 17.54 6.41 -0.41
C TYR A 507 17.76 5.19 0.51
N GLY A 508 19.01 4.49 0.49
CA GLY A 508 19.55 3.40 1.31
C GLY A 508 18.74 2.08 1.20
N SER A 509 17.76 1.87 0.26
CA SER A 509 17.07 0.60 -0.04
C SER A 509 17.17 0.27 -1.52
N ARG A 510 17.36 -0.99 -1.78
CA ARG A 510 17.20 -1.51 -3.14
C ARG A 510 15.74 -1.35 -3.63
N ASP A 511 14.79 -1.37 -2.71
CA ASP A 511 13.37 -1.19 -3.04
C ASP A 511 13.00 0.25 -3.44
N ALA A 512 13.87 1.23 -3.22
CA ALA A 512 13.70 2.57 -3.74
C ALA A 512 14.03 2.69 -5.25
N LEU A 513 14.33 1.56 -5.92
CA LEU A 513 14.46 1.48 -7.37
C LEU A 513 13.12 1.04 -7.97
N ILE A 514 12.55 1.91 -8.80
CA ILE A 514 11.41 1.62 -9.66
C ILE A 514 12.00 1.32 -11.04
N GLN A 515 12.01 0.06 -11.45
CA GLN A 515 12.56 -0.37 -12.74
C GLN A 515 11.42 -0.73 -13.69
N LEU A 516 11.40 -0.12 -14.87
CA LEU A 516 10.43 -0.36 -15.93
C LEU A 516 11.18 -0.68 -17.23
N ASP A 517 10.80 -1.75 -17.90
CA ASP A 517 11.32 -2.13 -19.21
C ASP A 517 10.48 -1.47 -20.30
N MET A 518 11.09 -0.60 -21.07
CA MET A 518 10.42 0.14 -22.12
C MET A 518 10.07 -0.72 -23.37
N SER A 519 10.64 -1.92 -23.46
CA SER A 519 10.23 -2.89 -24.47
C SER A 519 8.75 -3.32 -24.29
N GLU A 520 8.25 -3.30 -23.06
CA GLU A 520 6.85 -3.55 -22.75
C GLU A 520 5.92 -2.36 -23.08
N CYS A 521 6.49 -1.22 -23.41
CA CYS A 521 5.81 0.02 -23.78
C CYS A 521 6.07 0.41 -25.26
N ALA A 522 6.34 -0.56 -26.13
CA ALA A 522 6.60 -0.36 -27.54
C ALA A 522 5.34 0.03 -28.35
N GLU A 523 4.15 -0.17 -27.79
CA GLU A 523 2.87 0.20 -28.39
C GLU A 523 2.29 1.47 -27.73
N ALA A 524 1.34 2.15 -28.41
CA ALA A 524 0.62 3.32 -27.86
C ALA A 524 -0.11 3.01 -26.54
N THR A 525 -0.51 1.77 -26.31
CA THR A 525 -1.11 1.26 -25.06
C THR A 525 -0.17 1.37 -23.85
N GLY A 526 1.15 1.50 -24.09
CA GLY A 526 2.17 1.70 -23.07
C GLY A 526 1.92 2.94 -22.19
N VAL A 527 1.33 4.01 -22.75
CA VAL A 527 0.94 5.19 -21.98
C VAL A 527 -0.06 4.82 -20.88
N ALA A 528 -1.14 4.12 -21.24
CA ALA A 528 -2.15 3.68 -20.25
C ALA A 528 -1.57 2.75 -19.18
N ARG A 529 -0.56 1.94 -19.52
CA ARG A 529 0.15 1.09 -18.57
C ARG A 529 0.96 1.91 -17.55
N LEU A 530 1.60 2.99 -17.98
CA LEU A 530 2.42 3.84 -17.11
C LEU A 530 1.59 4.75 -16.21
N VAL A 531 0.51 5.32 -16.74
CA VAL A 531 -0.31 6.38 -16.08
C VAL A 531 -1.61 5.81 -15.51
N GLY A 532 -2.06 4.67 -16.01
CA GLY A 532 -3.38 4.10 -15.73
C GLY A 532 -4.38 4.40 -16.86
N ALA A 533 -5.38 3.53 -17.01
CA ALA A 533 -6.42 3.69 -18.02
C ALA A 533 -7.37 4.85 -17.69
N ALA A 534 -7.76 5.60 -18.70
CA ALA A 534 -8.75 6.67 -18.57
C ALA A 534 -10.15 6.12 -18.18
N PRO A 535 -11.02 6.94 -17.57
CA PRO A 535 -12.38 6.56 -17.23
C PRO A 535 -13.14 5.98 -18.44
N GLY A 536 -13.72 4.81 -18.28
CA GLY A 536 -14.48 4.11 -19.33
C GLY A 536 -13.72 3.03 -20.09
N TYR A 537 -12.41 2.90 -19.90
CA TYR A 537 -11.60 1.82 -20.47
C TYR A 537 -11.42 0.65 -19.49
N VAL A 538 -11.19 -0.56 -20.04
CA VAL A 538 -10.90 -1.76 -19.26
C VAL A 538 -9.59 -1.53 -18.47
N GLY A 539 -9.60 -1.78 -17.16
CA GLY A 539 -8.44 -1.53 -16.28
C GLY A 539 -8.45 -0.15 -15.58
N HIS A 540 -9.50 0.67 -15.71
CA HIS A 540 -9.59 1.98 -15.02
C HIS A 540 -9.44 1.89 -13.48
N GLY A 541 -9.72 0.73 -12.87
CA GLY A 541 -9.50 0.47 -11.43
C GLY A 541 -8.04 0.26 -11.04
N GLU A 542 -7.20 -0.12 -11.98
CA GLU A 542 -5.78 -0.39 -11.76
C GLU A 542 -4.99 0.92 -11.98
N GLY A 543 -4.20 1.34 -10.99
CA GLY A 543 -3.33 2.50 -11.10
C GLY A 543 -2.20 2.26 -12.11
N GLY A 544 -1.64 3.31 -12.71
CA GLY A 544 -0.50 3.21 -13.62
C GLY A 544 0.76 2.69 -12.90
N GLN A 545 1.54 1.84 -13.57
CA GLN A 545 2.75 1.25 -12.98
C GLN A 545 3.76 2.30 -12.51
N LEU A 546 3.99 3.35 -13.31
CA LEU A 546 4.90 4.43 -12.96
C LEU A 546 4.29 5.36 -11.91
N THR A 547 3.08 5.85 -12.16
CA THR A 547 2.44 6.85 -11.30
C THR A 547 2.13 6.32 -9.90
N GLU A 548 1.64 5.09 -9.80
CA GLU A 548 1.34 4.46 -8.51
C GLU A 548 2.60 4.11 -7.73
N ALA A 549 3.67 3.64 -8.41
CA ALA A 549 4.94 3.35 -7.78
C ALA A 549 5.60 4.60 -7.19
N VAL A 550 5.63 5.71 -7.95
CA VAL A 550 6.19 6.98 -7.48
C VAL A 550 5.30 7.60 -6.40
N ARG A 551 3.97 7.51 -6.51
CA ARG A 551 3.03 7.97 -5.47
C ARG A 551 3.28 7.26 -4.14
N ARG A 552 3.56 5.94 -4.18
CA ARG A 552 3.91 5.17 -2.97
C ARG A 552 5.30 5.50 -2.44
N ARG A 553 6.25 5.85 -3.32
CA ARG A 553 7.64 6.15 -2.98
C ARG A 553 8.17 7.36 -3.75
N PRO A 554 7.82 8.59 -3.34
CA PRO A 554 8.26 9.82 -4.02
C PRO A 554 9.78 10.01 -4.01
N ALA A 555 10.47 9.50 -2.99
CA ALA A 555 11.92 9.48 -2.91
C ALA A 555 12.46 8.15 -3.49
N SER A 556 12.64 8.09 -4.80
CA SER A 556 13.03 6.87 -5.52
C SER A 556 13.90 7.15 -6.74
N VAL A 557 14.60 6.12 -7.22
CA VAL A 557 15.25 6.11 -8.53
C VAL A 557 14.31 5.44 -9.51
N VAL A 558 13.91 6.15 -10.54
CA VAL A 558 13.12 5.64 -11.64
C VAL A 558 14.06 5.24 -12.77
N LEU A 559 14.19 3.96 -13.05
CA LEU A 559 15.01 3.39 -14.10
C LEU A 559 14.12 2.93 -15.26
N LEU A 560 14.26 3.60 -16.41
CA LEU A 560 13.57 3.26 -17.65
C LEU A 560 14.58 2.56 -18.56
N ASP A 561 14.48 1.23 -18.64
CA ASP A 561 15.45 0.40 -19.34
C ASP A 561 15.09 0.31 -20.84
N GLU A 562 16.08 0.35 -21.72
CA GLU A 562 15.95 0.27 -23.18
C GLU A 562 15.00 1.33 -23.78
N ILE A 563 15.23 2.61 -23.43
CA ILE A 563 14.36 3.75 -23.79
C ILE A 563 14.10 3.88 -25.29
N GLU A 564 15.02 3.42 -26.13
CA GLU A 564 14.90 3.43 -27.59
C GLU A 564 13.77 2.53 -28.13
N LYS A 565 13.25 1.63 -27.30
CA LYS A 565 12.13 0.73 -27.67
C LYS A 565 10.78 1.29 -27.32
N ALA A 566 10.72 2.37 -26.53
CA ALA A 566 9.47 2.99 -26.13
C ALA A 566 8.72 3.62 -27.31
N HIS A 567 7.39 3.53 -27.30
CA HIS A 567 6.55 4.25 -28.25
C HIS A 567 6.75 5.77 -28.11
N ASN A 568 6.61 6.51 -29.21
CA ASN A 568 6.81 7.97 -29.20
C ASN A 568 5.93 8.69 -28.16
N ASP A 569 4.69 8.27 -28.00
CA ASP A 569 3.76 8.86 -27.02
C ASP A 569 4.26 8.68 -25.57
N VAL A 570 4.96 7.59 -25.27
CA VAL A 570 5.61 7.37 -23.97
C VAL A 570 6.77 8.34 -23.79
N LEU A 571 7.59 8.56 -24.84
CA LEU A 571 8.69 9.53 -24.81
C LEU A 571 8.16 10.96 -24.61
N MET A 572 7.03 11.31 -25.23
CA MET A 572 6.39 12.62 -25.03
C MET A 572 5.80 12.76 -23.61
N LEU A 573 5.26 11.69 -23.04
CA LEU A 573 4.81 11.68 -21.64
C LEU A 573 5.96 11.98 -20.68
N LEU A 574 7.14 11.41 -20.90
CA LEU A 574 8.32 11.64 -20.06
C LEU A 574 8.80 13.10 -20.09
N LEU A 575 8.52 13.85 -21.15
CA LEU A 575 8.80 15.29 -21.19
C LEU A 575 8.10 16.03 -20.05
N GLN A 576 6.85 15.71 -19.78
CA GLN A 576 6.10 16.32 -18.68
C GLN A 576 6.79 16.05 -17.33
N VAL A 577 7.28 14.83 -17.12
CA VAL A 577 8.02 14.48 -15.91
C VAL A 577 9.31 15.31 -15.80
N LEU A 578 10.08 15.42 -16.89
CA LEU A 578 11.37 16.08 -16.88
C LEU A 578 11.28 17.62 -16.84
N GLU A 579 10.19 18.20 -17.34
CA GLU A 579 9.98 19.66 -17.35
C GLU A 579 9.26 20.17 -16.12
N GLU A 580 8.13 19.54 -15.79
CA GLU A 580 7.24 20.01 -14.73
C GLU A 580 7.46 19.30 -13.40
N GLY A 581 8.20 18.18 -13.39
CA GLY A 581 8.42 17.33 -12.22
C GLY A 581 7.14 16.68 -11.68
N ARG A 582 6.10 16.58 -12.52
CA ARG A 582 4.80 16.00 -12.14
C ARG A 582 4.15 15.31 -13.33
N LEU A 583 3.28 14.36 -13.03
CA LEU A 583 2.54 13.61 -14.02
C LEU A 583 1.11 13.39 -13.52
N THR A 584 0.12 13.57 -14.39
CA THR A 584 -1.29 13.32 -14.07
C THR A 584 -1.63 11.87 -14.37
N ASP A 585 -2.15 11.13 -13.39
CA ASP A 585 -2.59 9.75 -13.57
C ASP A 585 -3.93 9.64 -14.31
N GLY A 586 -4.31 8.44 -14.74
CA GLY A 586 -5.58 8.16 -15.42
C GLY A 586 -6.83 8.50 -14.61
N ARG A 587 -6.69 8.78 -13.31
CA ARG A 587 -7.75 9.23 -12.40
C ARG A 587 -7.78 10.75 -12.22
N GLY A 588 -6.90 11.50 -12.90
CA GLY A 588 -6.79 12.95 -12.79
C GLY A 588 -6.01 13.45 -11.58
N ARG A 589 -5.30 12.58 -10.85
CA ARG A 589 -4.46 12.97 -9.71
C ARG A 589 -3.06 13.33 -10.19
N GLN A 590 -2.49 14.38 -9.62
CA GLN A 590 -1.10 14.77 -9.88
C GLN A 590 -0.15 13.99 -9.00
N VAL A 591 0.87 13.38 -9.60
CA VAL A 591 1.96 12.66 -8.94
C VAL A 591 3.22 13.49 -9.05
N ASP A 592 3.88 13.75 -7.92
CA ASP A 592 5.09 14.57 -7.82
C ASP A 592 6.36 13.70 -8.02
N PHE A 593 7.20 14.11 -8.94
CA PHE A 593 8.49 13.48 -9.28
C PHE A 593 9.69 14.31 -8.81
N SER A 594 9.49 15.42 -8.10
CA SER A 594 10.59 16.30 -7.67
C SER A 594 11.60 15.60 -6.76
N GLY A 595 11.17 14.61 -5.98
CA GLY A 595 12.02 13.77 -5.13
C GLY A 595 12.68 12.59 -5.84
N THR A 596 12.42 12.39 -7.15
CA THR A 596 12.94 11.23 -7.89
C THR A 596 14.22 11.56 -8.65
N VAL A 597 15.04 10.51 -8.90
CA VAL A 597 16.14 10.55 -9.89
C VAL A 597 15.72 9.68 -11.06
N VAL A 598 15.67 10.24 -12.27
CA VAL A 598 15.27 9.54 -13.49
C VAL A 598 16.50 9.08 -14.25
N LEU A 599 16.62 7.77 -14.45
CA LEU A 599 17.67 7.14 -15.24
C LEU A 599 17.06 6.49 -16.49
N LEU A 600 17.50 6.92 -17.65
CA LEU A 600 17.18 6.30 -18.93
C LEU A 600 18.36 5.45 -19.34
N THR A 601 18.16 4.20 -19.73
CA THR A 601 19.25 3.39 -20.29
C THR A 601 19.02 3.12 -21.77
N SER A 602 20.11 2.99 -22.50
CA SER A 602 20.06 2.62 -23.91
C SER A 602 21.28 1.77 -24.30
N ASN A 603 21.03 0.86 -25.22
CA ASN A 603 22.05 0.02 -25.84
C ASN A 603 22.53 0.60 -27.19
N LEU A 604 22.00 1.73 -27.62
CA LEU A 604 22.41 2.41 -28.85
C LEU A 604 23.93 2.73 -28.83
N GLY A 605 24.56 2.45 -29.90
CA GLY A 605 26.04 2.61 -30.01
C GLY A 605 26.88 1.43 -29.50
N ALA A 606 26.25 0.37 -28.98
CA ALA A 606 26.98 -0.84 -28.60
C ALA A 606 27.75 -1.47 -29.78
N GLU A 607 27.19 -1.41 -30.98
CA GLU A 607 27.84 -1.87 -32.22
C GLU A 607 29.01 -0.96 -32.63
N ALA A 608 28.89 0.34 -32.41
CA ALA A 608 29.97 1.29 -32.70
C ALA A 608 31.21 1.07 -31.79
N ALA A 609 30.99 0.54 -30.59
CA ALA A 609 32.09 0.14 -29.71
C ALA A 609 32.80 -1.15 -30.16
N ARG A 610 32.15 -2.00 -30.98
CA ARG A 610 32.70 -3.27 -31.49
C ARG A 610 33.58 -3.10 -32.72
N THR A 611 33.36 -2.03 -33.53
CA THR A 611 34.08 -1.76 -34.79
C THR A 611 35.26 -0.81 -34.64
N GLY A 612 35.44 -0.21 -33.48
CA GLY A 612 36.60 0.66 -33.18
C GLY A 612 37.81 -0.15 -32.69
N GLY A 613 39.00 0.05 -33.30
CA GLY A 613 40.27 -0.56 -32.90
C GLY A 613 40.64 -0.30 -31.43
N PRO A 614 41.84 -0.74 -30.96
CA PRO A 614 42.21 -0.78 -29.56
C PRO A 614 42.04 0.59 -28.89
N LEU A 615 41.11 0.62 -27.91
CA LEU A 615 40.74 1.79 -27.13
C LEU A 615 41.94 2.24 -26.28
N GLY A 616 42.59 3.35 -26.66
CA GLY A 616 43.49 4.02 -25.77
C GLY A 616 42.79 4.47 -24.49
N PHE A 617 43.50 4.39 -23.38
CA PHE A 617 43.03 4.82 -22.05
C PHE A 617 42.81 6.35 -22.01
N GLY A 618 41.69 6.83 -22.52
CA GLY A 618 41.28 8.23 -22.49
C GLY A 618 39.80 8.35 -22.16
N ALA A 619 39.41 9.47 -21.56
CA ALA A 619 38.05 9.74 -21.11
C ALA A 619 37.00 9.33 -22.16
N ALA A 620 35.97 8.59 -21.75
CA ALA A 620 34.99 7.94 -22.63
C ALA A 620 34.23 8.92 -23.59
N ARG A 621 34.29 10.23 -23.34
CA ARG A 621 33.66 11.28 -24.17
C ARG A 621 34.55 11.68 -25.36
N SER A 622 35.85 11.57 -25.23
CA SER A 622 36.83 11.92 -26.29
C SER A 622 37.15 10.73 -27.20
N SER A 623 36.57 9.56 -26.98
CA SER A 623 36.75 8.42 -27.87
C SER A 623 35.80 8.52 -29.07
N PRO A 624 36.23 8.18 -30.29
CA PRO A 624 35.40 8.17 -31.49
C PRO A 624 34.13 7.27 -31.34
N ALA A 625 34.22 6.24 -30.49
CA ALA A 625 33.11 5.34 -30.17
C ALA A 625 32.06 6.01 -29.29
N GLY A 626 32.49 6.79 -28.29
CA GLY A 626 31.59 7.54 -27.43
C GLY A 626 30.78 8.62 -28.15
N GLU A 627 31.48 9.36 -29.06
CA GLU A 627 30.82 10.39 -29.91
C GLU A 627 29.80 9.78 -30.88
N ARG A 628 30.11 8.61 -31.45
CA ARG A 628 29.16 7.86 -32.30
C ARG A 628 27.94 7.39 -31.52
N ALA A 629 28.14 6.87 -30.30
CA ALA A 629 27.04 6.45 -29.45
C ALA A 629 26.11 7.63 -29.11
N LEU A 630 26.66 8.79 -28.77
CA LEU A 630 25.89 10.03 -28.53
C LEU A 630 25.12 10.49 -29.77
N THR A 631 25.76 10.41 -30.95
CA THR A 631 25.15 10.80 -32.23
C THR A 631 23.95 9.89 -32.57
N LEU A 632 24.11 8.57 -32.42
CA LEU A 632 23.06 7.59 -32.63
C LEU A 632 21.90 7.77 -31.65
N ALA A 633 22.19 7.97 -30.38
CA ALA A 633 21.16 8.21 -29.37
C ALA A 633 20.41 9.53 -29.63
N ARG A 634 21.11 10.57 -30.09
CA ARG A 634 20.50 11.85 -30.46
C ARG A 634 19.55 11.74 -31.66
N SER A 635 19.87 10.86 -32.63
CA SER A 635 18.99 10.62 -33.78
C SER A 635 17.77 9.73 -33.47
N ALA A 636 17.88 8.88 -32.43
CA ALA A 636 16.83 7.94 -32.04
C ALA A 636 15.82 8.53 -31.05
N LEU A 637 16.19 9.55 -30.28
CA LEU A 637 15.34 10.17 -29.26
C LEU A 637 14.80 11.52 -29.76
N PRO A 638 13.58 11.92 -29.36
CA PRO A 638 13.05 13.26 -29.66
C PRO A 638 14.01 14.36 -29.18
N ALA A 639 14.20 15.38 -30.00
CA ALA A 639 15.13 16.47 -29.70
C ALA A 639 14.77 17.21 -28.40
N GLU A 640 13.49 17.30 -28.09
CA GLU A 640 12.96 17.89 -26.85
C GLU A 640 13.40 17.07 -25.62
N LEU A 641 13.20 15.77 -25.64
CA LEU A 641 13.63 14.86 -24.56
C LEU A 641 15.15 14.94 -24.36
N TRP A 642 15.90 14.93 -25.47
CA TRP A 642 17.35 15.06 -25.45
C TRP A 642 17.80 16.33 -24.73
N ASN A 643 17.16 17.47 -24.99
CA ASN A 643 17.54 18.76 -24.42
C ASN A 643 17.15 18.91 -22.94
N ARG A 644 16.24 18.11 -22.43
CA ARG A 644 15.77 18.15 -21.02
C ARG A 644 16.59 17.31 -20.08
N LEU A 645 17.39 16.39 -20.60
CA LEU A 645 18.29 15.58 -19.79
C LEU A 645 19.42 16.43 -19.20
N ASP A 646 19.67 16.29 -17.91
CA ASP A 646 20.78 16.98 -17.21
C ASP A 646 22.14 16.51 -17.74
N GLU A 647 22.28 15.16 -17.90
CA GLU A 647 23.55 14.59 -18.38
C GLU A 647 23.34 13.34 -19.26
N ARG A 648 24.26 13.14 -20.20
CA ARG A 648 24.37 11.98 -21.08
C ARG A 648 25.71 11.32 -20.80
N LEU A 649 25.66 10.14 -20.22
CA LEU A 649 26.81 9.42 -19.71
C LEU A 649 27.06 8.20 -20.58
N VAL A 650 28.23 8.14 -21.19
CA VAL A 650 28.66 6.99 -21.96
C VAL A 650 29.48 6.09 -21.07
N LEU A 651 29.03 4.86 -20.90
CA LEU A 651 29.68 3.81 -20.14
C LEU A 651 30.51 2.93 -21.10
N ALA A 652 31.81 2.95 -20.95
CA ALA A 652 32.73 2.16 -21.78
C ALA A 652 32.66 0.66 -21.41
N PRO A 653 33.07 -0.25 -22.31
CA PRO A 653 33.29 -1.64 -21.94
C PRO A 653 34.21 -1.77 -20.73
N LEU A 654 33.93 -2.71 -19.83
CA LEU A 654 34.75 -2.92 -18.63
C LEU A 654 36.11 -3.52 -18.98
N SER A 655 37.15 -3.00 -18.35
CA SER A 655 38.50 -3.57 -18.45
C SER A 655 38.61 -4.88 -17.66
N ARG A 656 39.62 -5.73 -18.00
CA ARG A 656 39.85 -6.98 -17.24
C ARG A 656 40.05 -6.74 -15.72
N PRO A 657 40.78 -5.72 -15.26
CA PRO A 657 40.82 -5.38 -13.83
C PRO A 657 39.49 -4.99 -13.22
N ASP A 658 38.62 -4.30 -13.99
CA ASP A 658 37.29 -3.94 -13.49
C ASP A 658 36.37 -5.18 -13.38
N LEU A 659 36.43 -6.07 -14.38
CA LEU A 659 35.74 -7.36 -14.35
C LEU A 659 36.19 -8.22 -13.16
N ALA A 660 37.48 -8.20 -12.81
CA ALA A 660 38.03 -8.88 -11.63
C ALA A 660 37.43 -8.31 -10.32
N ARG A 661 37.28 -6.98 -10.25
CA ARG A 661 36.60 -6.34 -9.11
C ARG A 661 35.15 -6.74 -9.03
N VAL A 662 34.41 -6.78 -10.14
CA VAL A 662 33.03 -7.25 -10.21
C VAL A 662 32.92 -8.70 -9.75
N ALA A 663 33.79 -9.59 -10.21
CA ALA A 663 33.81 -10.99 -9.81
C ALA A 663 34.02 -11.14 -8.29
N ARG A 664 34.97 -10.42 -7.71
CA ARG A 664 35.20 -10.42 -6.25
C ARG A 664 34.00 -9.89 -5.48
N LEU A 665 33.33 -8.84 -5.98
CA LEU A 665 32.12 -8.31 -5.35
C LEU A 665 30.99 -9.34 -5.35
N LEU A 666 30.73 -9.99 -6.49
CA LEU A 666 29.71 -11.04 -6.60
C LEU A 666 29.99 -12.24 -5.68
N LEU A 667 31.25 -12.69 -5.64
CA LEU A 667 31.68 -13.78 -4.73
C LEU A 667 31.51 -13.37 -3.26
N ALA A 668 31.87 -12.14 -2.89
CA ALA A 668 31.69 -11.63 -1.54
C ALA A 668 30.20 -11.50 -1.14
N GLU A 669 29.34 -11.06 -2.07
CA GLU A 669 27.88 -11.00 -1.84
C GLU A 669 27.28 -12.41 -1.66
N SER A 670 27.71 -13.38 -2.46
CA SER A 670 27.27 -14.78 -2.35
C SER A 670 27.76 -15.40 -1.04
N SER A 671 29.03 -15.19 -0.68
CA SER A 671 29.61 -15.67 0.60
C SER A 671 28.86 -15.11 1.81
N ARG A 672 28.53 -13.80 1.79
CA ARG A 672 27.78 -13.17 2.88
C ARG A 672 26.36 -13.74 3.02
N ARG A 673 25.63 -13.95 1.90
CA ARG A 673 24.32 -14.61 1.93
C ARG A 673 24.41 -16.00 2.57
N LEU A 674 25.37 -16.79 2.16
CA LEU A 674 25.57 -18.13 2.71
C LEU A 674 25.96 -18.10 4.21
N GLU A 675 26.72 -17.10 4.63
CA GLU A 675 27.07 -16.88 6.04
C GLU A 675 25.84 -16.51 6.88
N GLU A 676 24.98 -15.63 6.37
CA GLU A 676 23.73 -15.22 7.04
C GLU A 676 22.74 -16.39 7.16
N GLU A 677 22.57 -17.21 6.10
CA GLU A 677 21.58 -18.27 6.04
C GLU A 677 22.05 -19.58 6.70
N ARG A 678 23.33 -19.94 6.51
CA ARG A 678 23.87 -21.26 6.90
C ARG A 678 25.07 -21.18 7.83
N ARG A 679 25.58 -19.99 8.16
CA ARG A 679 26.83 -19.76 8.92
C ARG A 679 28.06 -20.39 8.25
N ILE A 680 28.09 -20.41 6.93
CA ILE A 680 29.19 -20.92 6.14
C ILE A 680 29.77 -19.75 5.35
N ARG A 681 31.08 -19.54 5.44
CA ARG A 681 31.79 -18.49 4.71
C ARG A 681 32.71 -19.10 3.69
N PHE A 682 32.76 -18.52 2.48
CA PHE A 682 33.75 -18.90 1.50
C PHE A 682 34.54 -17.70 0.98
N THR A 683 35.78 -17.96 0.55
CA THR A 683 36.68 -16.99 -0.09
C THR A 683 37.28 -17.62 -1.34
N ALA A 684 37.50 -16.83 -2.39
CA ALA A 684 38.15 -17.27 -3.62
C ALA A 684 39.56 -16.69 -3.71
N THR A 685 40.49 -17.50 -4.17
CA THR A 685 41.88 -17.05 -4.48
C THR A 685 41.91 -16.27 -5.77
N GLU A 686 43.00 -15.50 -6.01
CA GLU A 686 43.16 -14.78 -7.27
C GLU A 686 43.19 -15.71 -8.48
N ALA A 687 43.79 -16.90 -8.36
CA ALA A 687 43.80 -17.91 -9.40
C ALA A 687 42.38 -18.40 -9.76
N ALA A 688 41.52 -18.55 -8.75
CA ALA A 688 40.12 -18.88 -8.97
C ALA A 688 39.36 -17.73 -9.67
N VAL A 689 39.60 -16.46 -9.28
CA VAL A 689 39.00 -15.29 -9.92
C VAL A 689 39.46 -15.19 -11.39
N ASP A 690 40.73 -15.37 -11.68
CA ASP A 690 41.24 -15.35 -13.06
C ASP A 690 40.62 -16.43 -13.92
N HIS A 691 40.46 -17.65 -13.40
CA HIS A 691 39.79 -18.73 -14.13
C HIS A 691 38.29 -18.41 -14.38
N LEU A 692 37.59 -17.83 -13.39
CA LEU A 692 36.21 -17.39 -13.57
C LEU A 692 36.09 -16.30 -14.65
N LEU A 693 37.07 -15.42 -14.78
CA LEU A 693 37.11 -14.41 -15.84
C LEU A 693 37.37 -15.05 -17.21
N GLU A 694 38.25 -16.03 -17.30
CA GLU A 694 38.53 -16.76 -18.56
C GLU A 694 37.31 -17.50 -19.07
N GLU A 695 36.53 -18.07 -18.18
CA GLU A 695 35.28 -18.79 -18.51
C GLU A 695 34.09 -17.85 -18.73
N GLY A 696 33.93 -16.81 -17.91
CA GLY A 696 32.74 -15.96 -17.87
C GLY A 696 32.87 -14.64 -18.66
N ALA A 697 34.07 -14.22 -19.04
CA ALA A 697 34.32 -12.94 -19.76
C ALA A 697 34.97 -13.17 -21.14
N ARG A 698 34.67 -14.28 -21.79
CA ARG A 698 35.26 -14.61 -23.13
C ARG A 698 34.82 -13.62 -24.21
N ASP A 699 33.59 -13.11 -24.13
CA ASP A 699 33.07 -12.11 -25.07
C ASP A 699 33.03 -10.72 -24.39
N PRO A 700 33.93 -9.79 -24.77
CA PRO A 700 33.95 -8.45 -24.23
C PRO A 700 32.65 -7.67 -24.47
N ALA A 701 31.83 -8.08 -25.46
CA ALA A 701 30.59 -7.41 -25.78
C ALA A 701 29.46 -7.70 -24.75
N LEU A 702 29.59 -8.76 -23.98
CA LEU A 702 28.61 -9.16 -22.95
C LEU A 702 28.97 -8.57 -21.57
N GLY A 703 30.13 -7.94 -21.42
CA GLY A 703 30.60 -7.33 -20.18
C GLY A 703 30.59 -8.29 -18.99
N ALA A 704 30.12 -7.84 -17.84
CA ALA A 704 30.06 -8.64 -16.63
C ALA A 704 28.83 -9.57 -16.54
N ARG A 705 27.90 -9.52 -17.51
CA ARG A 705 26.63 -10.27 -17.43
C ARG A 705 26.81 -11.79 -17.30
N PRO A 706 27.72 -12.44 -18.06
CA PRO A 706 27.92 -13.88 -17.94
C PRO A 706 28.65 -14.32 -16.66
N LEU A 707 29.37 -13.43 -15.98
CA LEU A 707 30.13 -13.75 -14.76
C LEU A 707 29.23 -14.31 -13.65
N ARG A 708 28.02 -13.77 -13.50
CA ARG A 708 27.09 -14.26 -12.49
C ARG A 708 26.73 -15.72 -12.70
N GLY A 709 26.30 -16.09 -13.90
CA GLY A 709 25.98 -17.49 -14.23
C GLY A 709 27.21 -18.41 -14.16
N THR A 710 28.41 -17.88 -14.47
CA THR A 710 29.65 -18.63 -14.31
C THR A 710 29.98 -18.89 -12.85
N ILE A 711 29.81 -17.93 -11.95
CA ILE A 711 29.96 -18.08 -10.49
C ILE A 711 28.92 -19.09 -9.97
N GLU A 712 27.66 -18.96 -10.35
CA GLU A 712 26.59 -19.90 -9.97
C GLU A 712 26.95 -21.33 -10.36
N ARG A 713 27.37 -21.54 -11.59
CA ARG A 713 27.71 -22.88 -12.12
C ARG A 713 28.99 -23.45 -11.54
N LEU A 714 30.06 -22.67 -11.44
CA LEU A 714 31.39 -23.20 -11.09
C LEU A 714 31.72 -23.10 -9.60
N VAL A 715 31.06 -22.24 -8.85
CA VAL A 715 31.33 -22.05 -7.42
C VAL A 715 30.12 -22.41 -6.57
N GLU A 716 28.95 -21.80 -6.82
CA GLU A 716 27.78 -21.96 -5.94
C GLU A 716 27.20 -23.38 -6.03
N ALA A 717 27.03 -23.92 -7.23
CA ALA A 717 26.47 -25.27 -7.40
C ALA A 717 27.37 -26.36 -6.80
N PRO A 718 28.68 -26.43 -7.07
CA PRO A 718 29.55 -27.43 -6.43
C PRO A 718 29.66 -27.26 -4.92
N LEU A 719 29.57 -26.04 -4.42
CA LEU A 719 29.57 -25.76 -2.97
C LEU A 719 28.26 -26.23 -2.34
N ALA A 720 27.13 -26.01 -3.01
CA ALA A 720 25.81 -26.51 -2.56
C ALA A 720 25.77 -28.04 -2.44
N ASP A 721 26.33 -28.78 -3.42
CA ASP A 721 26.42 -30.22 -3.37
C ASP A 721 27.24 -30.71 -2.14
N ARG A 722 28.33 -30.03 -1.80
CA ARG A 722 29.16 -30.36 -0.63
C ARG A 722 28.48 -30.01 0.71
N ILE A 723 27.64 -28.98 0.72
CA ILE A 723 26.82 -28.65 1.89
C ILE A 723 25.73 -29.73 2.07
N LEU A 724 25.10 -30.15 0.99
CA LEU A 724 24.03 -31.17 1.03
C LEU A 724 24.59 -32.57 1.37
N SER A 725 25.80 -32.92 0.91
CA SER A 725 26.48 -34.16 1.28
C SER A 725 27.01 -34.17 2.72
N GLY A 726 26.99 -33.02 3.41
CA GLY A 726 27.50 -32.91 4.79
C GLY A 726 29.01 -32.75 4.91
N GLU A 727 29.75 -32.59 3.79
CA GLU A 727 31.19 -32.28 3.81
C GLU A 727 31.46 -30.89 4.40
N VAL A 728 30.57 -29.91 4.09
CA VAL A 728 30.64 -28.55 4.62
C VAL A 728 29.55 -28.34 5.66
N ARG A 729 29.93 -28.19 6.90
CA ARG A 729 28.99 -28.00 8.03
C ARG A 729 28.86 -26.54 8.42
N PRO A 730 27.77 -26.14 9.09
CA PRO A 730 27.62 -24.80 9.64
C PRO A 730 28.82 -24.42 10.54
N GLY A 731 29.36 -23.22 10.35
CA GLY A 731 30.58 -22.74 11.02
C GLY A 731 31.87 -22.99 10.25
N ALA A 732 31.84 -23.70 9.13
CA ALA A 732 33.01 -23.93 8.30
C ALA A 732 33.39 -22.70 7.44
N ALA A 733 34.69 -22.55 7.20
CA ALA A 733 35.24 -21.64 6.21
C ALA A 733 35.76 -22.45 5.01
N VAL A 734 35.37 -22.05 3.79
CA VAL A 734 35.77 -22.72 2.55
C VAL A 734 36.66 -21.80 1.73
N SER A 735 37.84 -22.29 1.30
CA SER A 735 38.66 -21.60 0.32
C SER A 735 38.49 -22.25 -1.05
N VAL A 736 38.09 -21.43 -2.03
CA VAL A 736 37.96 -21.83 -3.43
C VAL A 736 39.25 -21.46 -4.15
N ASP A 737 39.95 -22.45 -4.67
CA ASP A 737 41.25 -22.28 -5.37
C ASP A 737 41.20 -22.92 -6.74
N PHE A 738 42.04 -22.46 -7.66
CA PHE A 738 42.22 -23.08 -8.96
C PHE A 738 43.57 -23.77 -9.03
N ALA A 739 43.58 -25.09 -9.09
CA ALA A 739 44.77 -25.91 -9.20
C ALA A 739 44.54 -27.11 -10.13
N SER A 740 45.55 -27.46 -10.89
CA SER A 740 45.54 -28.65 -11.79
C SER A 740 44.39 -28.64 -12.81
N GLY A 741 44.00 -27.44 -13.29
CA GLY A 741 42.97 -27.29 -14.33
C GLY A 741 41.51 -27.36 -13.83
N ALA A 742 41.27 -27.38 -12.52
CA ALA A 742 39.95 -27.40 -11.93
C ALA A 742 39.84 -26.55 -10.66
N LEU A 743 38.64 -26.10 -10.32
CA LEU A 743 38.37 -25.43 -9.04
C LEU A 743 38.36 -26.47 -7.91
N SER A 744 39.12 -26.21 -6.90
CA SER A 744 39.26 -27.01 -5.68
C SER A 744 38.65 -26.27 -4.49
N PHE A 745 37.99 -27.00 -3.60
CA PHE A 745 37.32 -26.46 -2.41
C PHE A 745 37.99 -27.03 -1.15
N ARG A 746 38.69 -26.21 -0.39
CA ARG A 746 39.33 -26.63 0.86
C ARG A 746 38.47 -26.17 2.03
N VAL A 747 37.97 -27.12 2.80
CA VAL A 747 37.15 -26.87 3.98
C VAL A 747 38.05 -26.74 5.21
N THR A 748 37.94 -25.64 5.92
CA THR A 748 38.59 -25.44 7.21
C THR A 748 37.48 -25.34 8.26
N VAL A 749 37.44 -26.30 9.18
CA VAL A 749 36.52 -26.28 10.33
C VAL A 749 37.20 -25.45 11.41
N ARG A 750 36.56 -24.43 11.90
CA ARG A 750 36.98 -23.68 13.09
C ARG A 750 36.55 -24.38 14.37
#